data_b69209206d36a6262c258c825aa4f73d
#
_entry.id   b69209206d36a6262c258c825aa4f73d
#
_cell.length_a   1.000
_cell.length_b   1.000
_cell.length_c   1.000
_cell.angle_alpha   90.00
_cell.angle_beta   90.00
_cell.angle_gamma   90.00
#
_symmetry.space_group_name_H-M   'P 1'
#
loop_
_entity.id
_entity.type
_entity.pdbx_description
1 polymer ?
#
loop_
_entity_poly.entity_id
_entity_poly.type
_entity_poly.pdbx_seq_one_letter_code
_entity_poly.pdbx_strand_id
1 'polypeptide(L)'
;MAKQKPDNKPTISELCCMPFRLQAPYSPAGDQPAAIEQLTEGILRGERHQVLLGVTGSGKTFTMANVIQRVQKPTLVLTHNKTLVAQLYGEFKQFFPDNAVGYFVSYYDYYQPEAYIPTTDTYIEKDLNINEELDKLRLQATSELLSGRRDIIVVASVSCIYGMGNPTEFENGIVRIAEGQVISRQGFLHSLVNSLYSRTTVDFTRGTFRVKGDTIDINLPYVDWGYRISFFGDQIESIETLDVKTGKRIGRVENAAIFPANLYLAPKDMMQQVLNEIQDELQAQVSYFQGQGKFIEAQRLKERTEYDLEMIRELGYCNGVENYSRFFDRRQPGTRPFCLLDYFPKDYLTIIDESHQTIPQIAGMYGGDRSRKMILVDYGFRLPSALDNRPLNFHEFENLLNQVIYVSATPGDYELEQTGGVVVEQVVRPTGLLDPPIEVRPSINQIDDLLDEIDNRVKRGDRVLVTTLTKRMAEEMDKYLQRINIKSKYIHSEVDTLERVEILRMLRLGEIDVLVGVNLLREGLDLPEVSLVAILDADKEGFLRNEKSLTQTAGRAARNADGLVIFYADTITMSMQKTIDETNRRREKQIAYNIAHGIIPKTIKKSIEDVMKQTSVLDIKGYNPESPLATGDTPILAADEGVPYEKNESPMKTIPQMEKEILQVKKQMEKAARDLDFMEAARLRDKMFALQKELQEISK
;
A
#
# COMPACT_ATOMS: atom_id res chain seq x y z
N MET A 1 -17.40 -36.85 -25.19
CA MET A 1 -18.00 -35.52 -25.11
C MET A 1 -18.51 -35.30 -23.68
N ALA A 2 -17.67 -34.74 -22.83
CA ALA A 2 -18.03 -34.37 -21.46
C ALA A 2 -18.69 -32.99 -21.52
N LYS A 3 -19.97 -32.93 -21.11
CA LYS A 3 -20.71 -31.68 -20.96
C LYS A 3 -20.06 -30.88 -19.80
N GLN A 4 -19.41 -29.75 -20.11
CA GLN A 4 -19.07 -28.75 -19.13
C GLN A 4 -20.39 -28.29 -18.45
N LYS A 5 -20.45 -28.40 -17.12
CA LYS A 5 -21.50 -27.79 -16.31
C LYS A 5 -21.33 -26.24 -16.44
N PRO A 6 -22.42 -25.47 -16.55
CA PRO A 6 -22.35 -24.03 -16.49
C PRO A 6 -21.78 -23.61 -15.13
N ASP A 7 -20.81 -22.70 -15.13
CA ASP A 7 -20.29 -22.03 -13.93
C ASP A 7 -21.44 -21.19 -13.32
N ASN A 8 -22.14 -21.79 -12.38
CA ASN A 8 -23.13 -21.09 -11.57
C ASN A 8 -22.37 -20.27 -10.53
N LYS A 9 -22.10 -18.99 -10.80
CA LYS A 9 -21.60 -18.08 -9.76
C LYS A 9 -22.68 -17.91 -8.68
N PRO A 10 -22.31 -17.98 -7.40
CA PRO A 10 -23.27 -17.92 -6.30
C PRO A 10 -24.05 -16.60 -6.28
N THR A 11 -25.32 -16.64 -5.92
CA THR A 11 -26.18 -15.47 -5.72
C THR A 11 -25.73 -14.67 -4.48
N ILE A 12 -26.14 -13.41 -4.36
CA ILE A 12 -25.77 -12.53 -3.21
C ILE A 12 -26.18 -13.19 -1.88
N SER A 13 -27.30 -13.89 -1.81
CA SER A 13 -27.75 -14.62 -0.62
C SER A 13 -26.88 -15.84 -0.30
N GLU A 14 -26.32 -16.50 -1.29
CA GLU A 14 -25.37 -17.62 -1.09
C GLU A 14 -23.99 -17.13 -0.68
N LEU A 15 -23.57 -15.95 -1.16
CA LEU A 15 -22.31 -15.30 -0.77
C LEU A 15 -22.28 -14.92 0.72
N CYS A 16 -23.41 -14.53 1.32
CA CYS A 16 -23.50 -14.17 2.74
C CYS A 16 -23.17 -15.32 3.70
N CYS A 17 -23.27 -16.58 3.25
CA CYS A 17 -23.10 -17.77 4.06
C CYS A 17 -21.90 -18.63 3.68
N MET A 18 -21.02 -18.16 2.77
CA MET A 18 -19.84 -18.94 2.38
C MET A 18 -18.82 -19.00 3.53
N PRO A 19 -18.40 -20.22 3.95
CA PRO A 19 -17.33 -20.34 4.94
C PRO A 19 -15.96 -20.09 4.29
N PHE A 20 -15.00 -19.68 5.11
CA PHE A 20 -13.60 -19.70 4.69
C PHE A 20 -13.14 -21.13 4.41
N ARG A 21 -12.57 -21.35 3.22
CA ARG A 21 -12.03 -22.65 2.79
C ARG A 21 -10.56 -22.47 2.40
N LEU A 22 -9.68 -22.89 3.31
CA LEU A 22 -8.24 -22.87 3.07
C LEU A 22 -7.86 -23.94 2.04
N GLN A 23 -7.11 -23.55 1.04
CA GLN A 23 -6.51 -24.44 0.05
C GLN A 23 -4.99 -24.32 0.13
N ALA A 24 -4.33 -25.40 0.53
CA ALA A 24 -2.86 -25.43 0.59
C ALA A 24 -2.36 -26.84 0.21
N PRO A 25 -1.21 -26.96 -0.48
CA PRO A 25 -0.64 -28.25 -0.86
C PRO A 25 0.08 -28.96 0.30
N TYR A 26 0.10 -28.37 1.49
CA TYR A 26 0.78 -28.87 2.69
C TYR A 26 -0.11 -28.69 3.92
N SER A 27 0.17 -29.47 4.95
CA SER A 27 -0.49 -29.41 6.27
C SER A 27 0.40 -28.70 7.31
N PRO A 28 -0.17 -28.19 8.42
CA PRO A 28 0.59 -27.60 9.51
C PRO A 28 1.65 -28.55 10.09
N ALA A 29 2.86 -28.03 10.28
CA ALA A 29 4.02 -28.79 10.80
C ALA A 29 4.86 -27.94 11.77
N GLY A 30 5.76 -28.55 12.48
CA GLY A 30 6.57 -27.87 13.51
C GLY A 30 5.72 -27.42 14.70
N ASP A 31 5.89 -26.17 15.09
CA ASP A 31 5.09 -25.54 16.16
C ASP A 31 3.71 -25.05 15.66
N GLN A 32 3.44 -25.09 14.33
CA GLN A 32 2.21 -24.55 13.75
C GLN A 32 0.93 -25.19 14.32
N PRO A 33 0.81 -26.54 14.45
CA PRO A 33 -0.40 -27.16 15.00
C PRO A 33 -0.76 -26.64 16.38
N ALA A 34 0.22 -26.57 17.30
CA ALA A 34 0.02 -26.08 18.65
C ALA A 34 -0.31 -24.57 18.66
N ALA A 35 0.37 -23.76 17.84
CA ALA A 35 0.10 -22.34 17.73
C ALA A 35 -1.31 -22.06 17.19
N ILE A 36 -1.76 -22.79 16.17
CA ILE A 36 -3.11 -22.69 15.59
C ILE A 36 -4.16 -23.04 16.66
N GLU A 37 -3.95 -24.11 17.41
CA GLU A 37 -4.88 -24.55 18.45
C GLU A 37 -4.99 -23.50 19.56
N GLN A 38 -3.85 -23.06 20.14
CA GLN A 38 -3.83 -22.06 21.22
C GLN A 38 -4.49 -20.75 20.82
N LEU A 39 -4.14 -20.21 19.64
CA LEU A 39 -4.73 -18.95 19.12
C LEU A 39 -6.24 -19.10 18.87
N THR A 40 -6.65 -20.23 18.29
CA THR A 40 -8.08 -20.49 18.03
C THR A 40 -8.87 -20.60 19.33
N GLU A 41 -8.38 -21.35 20.30
CA GLU A 41 -9.03 -21.50 21.61
C GLU A 41 -9.10 -20.14 22.34
N GLY A 42 -8.04 -19.33 22.31
CA GLY A 42 -8.05 -18.00 22.90
C GLY A 42 -9.14 -17.11 22.30
N ILE A 43 -9.28 -17.10 20.96
CA ILE A 43 -10.35 -16.36 20.29
C ILE A 43 -11.73 -16.88 20.70
N LEU A 44 -11.92 -18.19 20.75
CA LEU A 44 -13.21 -18.80 21.12
C LEU A 44 -13.57 -18.57 22.59
N ARG A 45 -12.56 -18.47 23.48
CA ARG A 45 -12.75 -18.08 24.88
C ARG A 45 -13.03 -16.59 25.10
N GLY A 46 -12.90 -15.78 24.03
CA GLY A 46 -13.14 -14.33 24.09
C GLY A 46 -11.91 -13.51 24.50
N GLU A 47 -10.70 -14.09 24.49
CA GLU A 47 -9.47 -13.33 24.73
C GLU A 47 -9.36 -12.19 23.73
N ARG A 48 -9.14 -10.98 24.23
CA ARG A 48 -9.08 -9.79 23.40
C ARG A 48 -7.74 -9.61 22.72
N HIS A 49 -6.65 -9.97 23.37
CA HIS A 49 -5.28 -9.78 22.91
C HIS A 49 -4.50 -11.07 22.98
N GLN A 50 -3.82 -11.45 21.92
CA GLN A 50 -2.92 -12.60 21.85
C GLN A 50 -1.66 -12.22 21.06
N VAL A 51 -0.53 -12.82 21.40
CA VAL A 51 0.75 -12.60 20.69
C VAL A 51 1.20 -13.92 20.06
N LEU A 52 1.44 -13.90 18.75
CA LEU A 52 2.17 -14.94 18.03
C LEU A 52 3.62 -14.51 17.86
N LEU A 53 4.54 -15.09 18.67
CA LEU A 53 5.97 -14.94 18.50
C LEU A 53 6.43 -15.94 17.44
N GLY A 54 6.55 -15.46 16.20
CA GLY A 54 6.89 -16.31 15.07
C GLY A 54 8.17 -15.85 14.38
N VAL A 55 9.20 -16.71 14.33
CA VAL A 55 10.45 -16.40 13.64
C VAL A 55 10.28 -16.29 12.14
N THR A 56 11.19 -15.62 11.45
CA THR A 56 11.20 -15.53 9.99
C THR A 56 11.28 -16.93 9.37
N GLY A 57 10.39 -17.22 8.42
CA GLY A 57 10.34 -18.53 7.75
C GLY A 57 9.63 -19.66 8.51
N SER A 58 9.02 -19.39 9.67
CA SER A 58 8.22 -20.39 10.38
C SER A 58 6.81 -20.63 9.76
N GLY A 59 6.43 -19.84 8.77
CA GLY A 59 5.12 -19.94 8.11
C GLY A 59 3.99 -19.24 8.86
N LYS A 60 4.26 -18.08 9.45
CA LYS A 60 3.27 -17.26 10.18
C LYS A 60 1.98 -17.03 9.40
N THR A 61 2.08 -16.65 8.10
CA THR A 61 0.92 -16.41 7.23
C THR A 61 0.02 -17.65 7.13
N PHE A 62 0.63 -18.83 7.02
CA PHE A 62 -0.12 -20.09 6.96
C PHE A 62 -0.82 -20.41 8.29
N THR A 63 -0.16 -20.11 9.42
CA THR A 63 -0.78 -20.23 10.76
C THR A 63 -1.97 -19.28 10.87
N MET A 64 -1.82 -18.02 10.49
CA MET A 64 -2.92 -17.04 10.46
C MET A 64 -4.07 -17.51 9.58
N ALA A 65 -3.80 -18.04 8.37
CA ALA A 65 -4.81 -18.57 7.46
C ALA A 65 -5.60 -19.75 8.09
N ASN A 66 -4.91 -20.65 8.80
CA ASN A 66 -5.58 -21.76 9.51
C ASN A 66 -6.45 -21.26 10.67
N VAL A 67 -5.99 -20.24 11.42
CA VAL A 67 -6.82 -19.63 12.48
C VAL A 67 -8.05 -18.97 11.89
N ILE A 68 -7.92 -18.18 10.81
CA ILE A 68 -9.06 -17.56 10.10
C ILE A 68 -10.08 -18.62 9.68
N GLN A 69 -9.63 -19.73 9.05
CA GLN A 69 -10.50 -20.83 8.66
C GLN A 69 -11.24 -21.46 9.85
N ARG A 70 -10.59 -21.59 11.02
CA ARG A 70 -11.21 -22.20 12.19
C ARG A 70 -12.22 -21.29 12.87
N VAL A 71 -11.93 -19.98 12.96
CA VAL A 71 -12.79 -19.03 13.68
C VAL A 71 -13.90 -18.42 12.83
N GLN A 72 -13.81 -18.49 11.50
CA GLN A 72 -14.86 -18.05 10.56
C GLN A 72 -15.33 -16.61 10.76
N LYS A 73 -14.40 -15.68 11.07
CA LYS A 73 -14.70 -14.26 11.28
C LYS A 73 -14.15 -13.41 10.14
N PRO A 74 -14.87 -12.36 9.69
CA PRO A 74 -14.28 -11.33 8.86
C PRO A 74 -12.98 -10.83 9.48
N THR A 75 -11.93 -10.70 8.69
CA THR A 75 -10.59 -10.46 9.22
C THR A 75 -9.93 -9.26 8.57
N LEU A 76 -9.40 -8.36 9.40
CA LEU A 76 -8.48 -7.30 9.00
C LEU A 76 -7.05 -7.74 9.27
N VAL A 77 -6.21 -7.77 8.25
CA VAL A 77 -4.77 -8.00 8.37
C VAL A 77 -4.07 -6.67 8.14
N LEU A 78 -3.42 -6.15 9.18
CA LEU A 78 -2.80 -4.83 9.19
C LEU A 78 -1.28 -4.93 9.23
N THR A 79 -0.59 -4.19 8.38
CA THR A 79 0.87 -4.11 8.35
C THR A 79 1.38 -2.70 8.05
N HIS A 80 2.65 -2.43 8.36
CA HIS A 80 3.21 -1.08 8.35
C HIS A 80 3.60 -0.53 6.98
N ASN A 81 3.70 -1.34 5.92
CA ASN A 81 4.09 -0.86 4.59
C ASN A 81 3.35 -1.53 3.43
N LYS A 82 3.34 -0.85 2.25
CA LYS A 82 2.63 -1.32 1.05
C LYS A 82 3.19 -2.62 0.48
N THR A 83 4.50 -2.85 0.59
CA THR A 83 5.17 -4.05 0.04
C THR A 83 4.72 -5.31 0.78
N LEU A 84 4.66 -5.26 2.11
CA LEU A 84 4.15 -6.37 2.93
C LEU A 84 2.66 -6.61 2.70
N VAL A 85 1.86 -5.53 2.55
CA VAL A 85 0.43 -5.68 2.18
C VAL A 85 0.30 -6.47 0.89
N ALA A 86 1.08 -6.13 -0.14
CA ALA A 86 1.02 -6.81 -1.43
C ALA A 86 1.44 -8.28 -1.34
N GLN A 87 2.48 -8.58 -0.56
CA GLN A 87 2.92 -9.96 -0.31
C GLN A 87 1.82 -10.76 0.40
N LEU A 88 1.32 -10.27 1.54
CA LEU A 88 0.29 -10.94 2.32
C LEU A 88 -1.02 -11.10 1.52
N TYR A 89 -1.41 -10.08 0.75
CA TYR A 89 -2.56 -10.17 -0.14
C TYR A 89 -2.42 -11.33 -1.14
N GLY A 90 -1.25 -11.44 -1.79
CA GLY A 90 -0.96 -12.53 -2.72
C GLY A 90 -1.00 -13.91 -2.04
N GLU A 91 -0.41 -14.03 -0.84
CA GLU A 91 -0.42 -15.27 -0.05
C GLU A 91 -1.85 -15.65 0.38
N PHE A 92 -2.64 -14.71 0.94
CA PHE A 92 -4.02 -14.98 1.33
C PHE A 92 -4.93 -15.32 0.15
N LYS A 93 -4.72 -14.68 -1.01
CA LYS A 93 -5.48 -14.99 -2.22
C LYS A 93 -5.19 -16.38 -2.76
N GLN A 94 -3.96 -16.89 -2.57
CA GLN A 94 -3.62 -18.28 -2.89
C GLN A 94 -4.23 -19.26 -1.88
N PHE A 95 -4.25 -18.90 -0.59
CA PHE A 95 -4.85 -19.74 0.45
C PHE A 95 -6.38 -19.77 0.41
N PHE A 96 -7.02 -18.69 -0.05
CA PHE A 96 -8.47 -18.54 -0.09
C PHE A 96 -8.96 -18.13 -1.49
N PRO A 97 -8.77 -18.96 -2.52
CA PRO A 97 -9.11 -18.60 -3.90
C PRO A 97 -10.61 -18.38 -4.13
N ASP A 98 -11.47 -19.01 -3.33
CA ASP A 98 -12.93 -18.95 -3.46
C ASP A 98 -13.56 -17.88 -2.54
N ASN A 99 -12.79 -17.29 -1.62
CA ASN A 99 -13.26 -16.30 -0.66
C ASN A 99 -12.82 -14.86 -1.07
N ALA A 100 -13.41 -13.85 -0.45
CA ALA A 100 -13.04 -12.48 -0.69
C ALA A 100 -11.71 -12.12 0.00
N VAL A 101 -10.76 -11.65 -0.78
CA VAL A 101 -9.52 -11.06 -0.26
C VAL A 101 -9.40 -9.65 -0.83
N GLY A 102 -9.56 -8.65 0.04
CA GLY A 102 -9.49 -7.23 -0.32
C GLY A 102 -8.09 -6.65 -0.09
N TYR A 103 -7.72 -5.69 -0.93
CA TYR A 103 -6.46 -4.94 -0.84
C TYR A 103 -6.74 -3.48 -0.50
N PHE A 104 -6.18 -2.97 0.60
CA PHE A 104 -6.48 -1.62 1.07
C PHE A 104 -5.21 -0.87 1.50
N VAL A 105 -4.70 -0.03 0.63
CA VAL A 105 -3.53 0.83 0.88
C VAL A 105 -3.84 2.28 0.50
N SER A 106 -2.92 3.20 0.77
CA SER A 106 -3.00 4.56 0.23
C SER A 106 -3.00 4.50 -1.31
N TYR A 107 -3.98 5.15 -1.93
CA TYR A 107 -4.18 5.17 -3.38
C TYR A 107 -3.33 6.22 -4.10
N TYR A 108 -2.44 6.91 -3.38
CA TYR A 108 -1.49 7.84 -3.97
C TYR A 108 -0.20 7.12 -4.40
N ASP A 109 0.23 7.38 -5.63
CA ASP A 109 1.58 7.02 -6.09
C ASP A 109 2.62 7.97 -5.51
N TYR A 110 2.29 9.26 -5.55
CA TYR A 110 3.03 10.33 -4.93
C TYR A 110 2.08 11.15 -4.06
N TYR A 111 2.54 11.55 -2.88
CA TYR A 111 1.79 12.39 -1.97
C TYR A 111 2.71 13.36 -1.23
N GLN A 112 2.57 14.64 -1.52
CA GLN A 112 3.17 15.73 -0.76
C GLN A 112 2.06 16.41 0.06
N PRO A 113 2.07 16.30 1.38
CA PRO A 113 1.08 16.97 2.22
C PRO A 113 1.29 18.49 2.19
N GLU A 114 0.17 19.22 2.20
CA GLU A 114 0.17 20.65 2.40
C GLU A 114 0.86 21.00 3.74
N ALA A 115 1.79 21.95 3.72
CA ALA A 115 2.51 22.39 4.92
C ALA A 115 2.91 23.87 4.82
N TYR A 116 3.12 24.50 5.96
CA TYR A 116 3.70 25.83 6.04
C TYR A 116 4.87 25.84 7.03
N ILE A 117 5.96 26.46 6.64
CA ILE A 117 7.18 26.61 7.45
C ILE A 117 7.33 28.08 7.85
N PRO A 118 6.91 28.46 9.07
CA PRO A 118 6.88 29.86 9.50
C PRO A 118 8.26 30.53 9.51
N THR A 119 9.32 29.77 9.78
CA THR A 119 10.70 30.31 9.86
C THR A 119 11.24 30.82 8.53
N THR A 120 10.78 30.27 7.41
CA THR A 120 11.21 30.62 6.05
C THR A 120 10.08 31.24 5.23
N ASP A 121 8.91 31.45 5.82
CA ASP A 121 7.67 31.89 5.13
C ASP A 121 7.40 31.07 3.85
N THR A 122 7.59 29.75 3.95
CA THR A 122 7.46 28.85 2.81
C THR A 122 6.17 28.04 2.92
N TYR A 123 5.27 28.24 1.97
CA TYR A 123 4.09 27.41 1.80
C TYR A 123 4.39 26.29 0.80
N ILE A 124 4.14 25.06 1.21
CA ILE A 124 4.24 23.85 0.41
C ILE A 124 2.82 23.44 0.02
N GLU A 125 2.53 23.55 -1.25
CA GLU A 125 1.22 23.14 -1.77
C GLU A 125 1.07 21.61 -1.74
N LYS A 126 -0.18 21.16 -1.53
CA LYS A 126 -0.52 19.75 -1.64
C LYS A 126 -0.34 19.29 -3.07
N ASP A 127 0.51 18.28 -3.28
CA ASP A 127 0.70 17.63 -4.56
C ASP A 127 0.45 16.12 -4.43
N LEU A 128 -0.29 15.55 -5.37
CA LEU A 128 -0.66 14.14 -5.32
C LEU A 128 -0.91 13.58 -6.72
N ASN A 129 -0.58 12.31 -6.87
CA ASN A 129 -0.93 11.51 -8.03
C ASN A 129 -1.75 10.31 -7.58
N ILE A 130 -3.00 10.21 -8.08
CA ILE A 130 -3.93 9.13 -7.74
C ILE A 130 -3.70 7.95 -8.69
N ASN A 131 -3.57 6.76 -8.11
CA ASN A 131 -3.54 5.51 -8.84
C ASN A 131 -4.96 4.93 -8.92
N GLU A 132 -5.55 4.94 -10.11
CA GLU A 132 -6.91 4.47 -10.35
C GLU A 132 -7.12 2.98 -10.03
N GLU A 133 -6.10 2.13 -10.22
CA GLU A 133 -6.20 0.71 -9.88
C GLU A 133 -6.21 0.49 -8.36
N LEU A 134 -5.42 1.25 -7.60
CA LEU A 134 -5.45 1.20 -6.14
C LEU A 134 -6.77 1.74 -5.59
N ASP A 135 -7.33 2.77 -6.20
CA ASP A 135 -8.65 3.30 -5.83
C ASP A 135 -9.76 2.28 -6.09
N LYS A 136 -9.73 1.60 -7.23
CA LYS A 136 -10.62 0.47 -7.54
C LYS A 136 -10.56 -0.62 -6.49
N LEU A 137 -9.34 -1.05 -6.08
CA LEU A 137 -9.16 -2.11 -5.08
C LEU A 137 -9.69 -1.69 -3.71
N ARG A 138 -9.55 -0.40 -3.34
CA ARG A 138 -10.15 0.16 -2.12
C ARG A 138 -11.67 0.12 -2.16
N LEU A 139 -12.27 0.60 -3.27
CA LEU A 139 -13.72 0.53 -3.47
C LEU A 139 -14.22 -0.92 -3.47
N GLN A 140 -13.48 -1.84 -4.08
CA GLN A 140 -13.82 -3.27 -4.03
C GLN A 140 -13.87 -3.78 -2.60
N ALA A 141 -12.81 -3.57 -1.81
CA ALA A 141 -12.74 -4.03 -0.43
C ALA A 141 -13.88 -3.47 0.44
N THR A 142 -14.20 -2.18 0.30
CA THR A 142 -15.31 -1.54 1.03
C THR A 142 -16.68 -2.04 0.58
N SER A 143 -16.88 -2.25 -0.72
CA SER A 143 -18.12 -2.81 -1.25
C SER A 143 -18.34 -4.26 -0.80
N GLU A 144 -17.28 -5.07 -0.77
CA GLU A 144 -17.34 -6.45 -0.28
C GLU A 144 -17.66 -6.52 1.22
N LEU A 145 -17.11 -5.61 2.05
CA LEU A 145 -17.43 -5.50 3.47
C LEU A 145 -18.92 -5.18 3.72
N LEU A 146 -19.49 -4.25 2.93
CA LEU A 146 -20.89 -3.85 3.05
C LEU A 146 -21.87 -4.74 2.25
N SER A 147 -21.38 -5.72 1.50
CA SER A 147 -22.24 -6.70 0.81
C SER A 147 -22.96 -7.69 1.75
N GLY A 148 -22.59 -7.68 3.03
CA GLY A 148 -23.10 -8.62 4.04
C GLY A 148 -22.37 -9.96 4.08
N ARG A 149 -21.35 -10.19 3.21
CA ARG A 149 -20.56 -11.42 3.26
C ARG A 149 -19.64 -11.44 4.48
N ARG A 150 -19.44 -12.62 5.03
CA ARG A 150 -18.62 -12.81 6.24
C ARG A 150 -17.28 -13.49 5.95
N ASP A 151 -17.11 -14.02 4.78
CA ASP A 151 -15.90 -14.72 4.30
C ASP A 151 -14.92 -13.74 3.63
N ILE A 152 -14.62 -12.62 4.29
CA ILE A 152 -13.75 -11.56 3.77
C ILE A 152 -12.51 -11.36 4.63
N ILE A 153 -11.36 -11.30 3.97
CA ILE A 153 -10.06 -10.87 4.53
C ILE A 153 -9.66 -9.58 3.85
N VAL A 154 -9.46 -8.51 4.60
CA VAL A 154 -8.90 -7.27 4.04
C VAL A 154 -7.47 -7.11 4.54
N VAL A 155 -6.52 -7.08 3.60
CA VAL A 155 -5.11 -6.80 3.91
C VAL A 155 -4.86 -5.31 3.69
N ALA A 156 -4.49 -4.60 4.75
CA ALA A 156 -4.39 -3.16 4.76
C ALA A 156 -3.05 -2.64 5.29
N SER A 157 -2.65 -1.46 4.81
CA SER A 157 -1.60 -0.67 5.46
C SER A 157 -2.19 0.25 6.54
N VAL A 158 -1.34 0.89 7.33
CA VAL A 158 -1.76 1.87 8.35
C VAL A 158 -2.59 3.03 7.79
N SER A 159 -2.66 3.20 6.47
CA SER A 159 -3.58 4.17 5.83
C SER A 159 -5.06 3.90 6.12
N CYS A 160 -5.42 2.71 6.59
CA CYS A 160 -6.79 2.33 6.97
C CYS A 160 -7.35 3.12 8.16
N ILE A 161 -6.49 3.78 8.98
CA ILE A 161 -6.92 4.61 10.11
C ILE A 161 -7.22 6.07 9.73
N TYR A 162 -6.99 6.45 8.46
CA TYR A 162 -7.34 7.78 7.96
C TYR A 162 -8.82 7.88 7.62
N GLY A 163 -9.31 9.15 7.60
CA GLY A 163 -10.69 9.46 7.28
C GLY A 163 -11.17 8.88 5.96
N MET A 164 -12.35 8.28 6.02
CA MET A 164 -13.12 7.75 4.88
C MET A 164 -14.55 8.27 4.95
N GLY A 165 -15.33 8.03 3.91
CA GLY A 165 -16.76 8.33 3.91
C GLY A 165 -17.52 7.58 5.01
N ASN A 166 -18.70 8.07 5.34
CA ASN A 166 -19.59 7.44 6.32
C ASN A 166 -20.12 6.10 5.77
N PRO A 167 -19.85 4.95 6.43
CA PRO A 167 -20.31 3.64 5.96
C PRO A 167 -21.84 3.54 5.83
N THR A 168 -22.60 4.22 6.70
CA THR A 168 -24.07 4.24 6.64
C THR A 168 -24.56 4.97 5.39
N GLU A 169 -23.97 6.11 5.05
CA GLU A 169 -24.33 6.83 3.82
C GLU A 169 -23.94 6.05 2.58
N PHE A 170 -22.78 5.38 2.60
CA PHE A 170 -22.36 4.50 1.51
C PHE A 170 -23.33 3.31 1.34
N GLU A 171 -23.79 2.69 2.43
CA GLU A 171 -24.79 1.62 2.41
C GLU A 171 -26.14 2.10 1.89
N ASN A 172 -26.61 3.29 2.32
CA ASN A 172 -27.84 3.91 1.84
C ASN A 172 -27.78 4.22 0.34
N GLY A 173 -26.58 4.48 -0.19
CA GLY A 173 -26.34 4.72 -1.62
C GLY A 173 -26.33 3.46 -2.49
N ILE A 174 -26.48 2.25 -1.94
CA ILE A 174 -26.49 1.02 -2.73
C ILE A 174 -27.81 0.87 -3.47
N VAL A 175 -27.74 0.83 -4.79
CA VAL A 175 -28.91 0.59 -5.66
C VAL A 175 -29.11 -0.92 -5.84
N ARG A 176 -30.14 -1.48 -5.17
CA ARG A 176 -30.49 -2.90 -5.27
C ARG A 176 -31.60 -3.09 -6.28
N ILE A 177 -31.41 -4.00 -7.23
CA ILE A 177 -32.34 -4.31 -8.29
C ILE A 177 -32.52 -5.81 -8.47
N ALA A 178 -33.70 -6.21 -8.97
CA ALA A 178 -34.04 -7.59 -9.27
C ALA A 178 -34.76 -7.71 -10.60
N GLU A 179 -34.62 -8.84 -11.28
CA GLU A 179 -35.46 -9.13 -12.45
C GLU A 179 -36.94 -9.14 -12.08
N GLY A 180 -37.77 -8.56 -12.93
CA GLY A 180 -39.20 -8.42 -12.67
C GLY A 180 -39.58 -7.25 -11.76
N GLN A 181 -38.61 -6.55 -11.15
CA GLN A 181 -38.87 -5.39 -10.30
C GLN A 181 -39.50 -4.24 -11.12
N VAL A 182 -40.56 -3.64 -10.57
CA VAL A 182 -41.19 -2.47 -11.13
C VAL A 182 -40.55 -1.22 -10.56
N ILE A 183 -39.83 -0.51 -11.38
CA ILE A 183 -39.19 0.77 -11.08
C ILE A 183 -39.17 1.61 -12.36
N SER A 184 -39.58 2.89 -12.29
CA SER A 184 -39.49 3.74 -13.46
C SER A 184 -38.05 3.90 -13.91
N ARG A 185 -37.78 3.81 -15.21
CA ARG A 185 -36.45 4.00 -15.79
C ARG A 185 -35.83 5.32 -15.34
N GLN A 186 -36.60 6.40 -15.26
CA GLN A 186 -36.12 7.68 -14.80
C GLN A 186 -35.75 7.66 -13.32
N GLY A 187 -36.55 7.00 -12.47
CA GLY A 187 -36.22 6.80 -11.05
C GLY A 187 -34.94 6.01 -10.87
N PHE A 188 -34.75 4.94 -11.66
CA PHE A 188 -33.49 4.18 -11.63
C PHE A 188 -32.28 5.03 -12.05
N LEU A 189 -32.39 5.85 -13.10
CA LEU A 189 -31.32 6.75 -13.52
C LEU A 189 -31.01 7.81 -12.44
N HIS A 190 -32.02 8.32 -11.75
CA HIS A 190 -31.81 9.22 -10.60
C HIS A 190 -31.07 8.51 -9.44
N SER A 191 -31.41 7.26 -9.16
CA SER A 191 -30.70 6.47 -8.14
C SER A 191 -29.22 6.31 -8.50
N LEU A 192 -28.87 6.04 -9.76
CA LEU A 192 -27.48 5.97 -10.20
C LEU A 192 -26.73 7.30 -10.03
N VAL A 193 -27.37 8.43 -10.40
CA VAL A 193 -26.76 9.76 -10.22
C VAL A 193 -26.59 10.10 -8.76
N ASN A 194 -27.53 9.72 -7.89
CA ASN A 194 -27.38 9.90 -6.44
C ASN A 194 -26.26 9.03 -5.85
N SER A 195 -25.99 7.86 -6.46
CA SER A 195 -24.86 6.98 -6.14
C SER A 195 -23.55 7.40 -6.84
N LEU A 196 -23.50 8.66 -7.33
CA LEU A 196 -22.33 9.31 -7.95
C LEU A 196 -21.90 8.73 -9.31
N TYR A 197 -22.78 8.01 -10.03
CA TYR A 197 -22.52 7.63 -11.41
C TYR A 197 -22.83 8.79 -12.37
N SER A 198 -21.95 9.00 -13.33
CA SER A 198 -22.12 10.02 -14.36
C SER A 198 -22.65 9.44 -15.66
N ARG A 199 -23.58 10.15 -16.32
CA ARG A 199 -24.07 9.75 -17.64
C ARG A 199 -23.06 10.12 -18.72
N THR A 200 -22.74 9.17 -19.59
CA THR A 200 -21.84 9.39 -20.73
C THR A 200 -22.47 8.96 -22.04
N THR A 201 -22.02 9.57 -23.14
CA THR A 201 -22.38 9.19 -24.51
C THR A 201 -21.16 8.80 -25.35
N VAL A 202 -19.94 9.11 -24.89
CA VAL A 202 -18.67 8.89 -25.61
C VAL A 202 -17.81 7.90 -24.87
N ASP A 203 -17.20 8.32 -23.77
CA ASP A 203 -16.24 7.49 -23.05
C ASP A 203 -16.91 6.69 -21.94
N PHE A 204 -16.85 5.36 -22.06
CA PHE A 204 -17.44 4.46 -21.07
C PHE A 204 -16.41 4.10 -20.01
N THR A 205 -16.01 5.11 -19.23
CA THR A 205 -15.05 4.99 -18.12
C THR A 205 -15.70 4.47 -16.85
N ARG A 206 -14.90 4.11 -15.84
CA ARG A 206 -15.37 3.64 -14.53
C ARG A 206 -16.27 4.68 -13.85
N GLY A 207 -17.32 4.22 -13.19
CA GLY A 207 -18.29 5.11 -12.52
C GLY A 207 -19.23 5.85 -13.51
N THR A 208 -19.35 5.38 -14.75
CA THR A 208 -20.26 5.97 -15.74
C THR A 208 -21.34 4.98 -16.18
N PHE A 209 -22.44 5.52 -16.66
CA PHE A 209 -23.49 4.75 -17.32
C PHE A 209 -23.90 5.36 -18.66
N ARG A 210 -24.36 4.53 -19.56
CA ARG A 210 -24.90 4.95 -20.85
C ARG A 210 -26.28 4.37 -21.12
N VAL A 211 -27.13 5.13 -21.78
CA VAL A 211 -28.51 4.74 -22.10
C VAL A 211 -28.65 4.56 -23.60
N LYS A 212 -29.11 3.40 -24.04
CA LYS A 212 -29.39 3.07 -25.45
C LYS A 212 -30.79 2.46 -25.56
N GLY A 213 -31.77 3.26 -25.91
CA GLY A 213 -33.18 2.83 -25.94
C GLY A 213 -33.64 2.40 -24.54
N ASP A 214 -34.10 1.19 -24.41
CA ASP A 214 -34.57 0.61 -23.15
C ASP A 214 -33.48 -0.13 -22.38
N THR A 215 -32.23 -0.02 -22.82
CA THR A 215 -31.06 -0.67 -22.20
C THR A 215 -30.16 0.34 -21.52
N ILE A 216 -29.69 0.03 -20.31
CA ILE A 216 -28.76 0.83 -19.54
C ILE A 216 -27.52 -0.01 -19.26
N ASP A 217 -26.37 0.41 -19.77
CA ASP A 217 -25.06 -0.17 -19.48
C ASP A 217 -24.39 0.63 -18.37
N ILE A 218 -23.86 -0.02 -17.33
CA ILE A 218 -23.21 0.60 -16.18
C ILE A 218 -21.80 0.04 -16.06
N ASN A 219 -20.79 0.93 -16.02
CA ASN A 219 -19.40 0.54 -15.75
C ASN A 219 -19.10 0.74 -14.27
N LEU A 220 -18.90 -0.37 -13.56
CA LEU A 220 -18.70 -0.38 -12.12
C LEU A 220 -17.25 0.03 -11.76
N PRO A 221 -17.04 0.96 -10.82
CA PRO A 221 -15.69 1.44 -10.49
C PRO A 221 -14.84 0.45 -9.65
N TYR A 222 -15.47 -0.56 -9.06
CA TYR A 222 -14.84 -1.51 -8.12
C TYR A 222 -14.53 -2.89 -8.71
N VAL A 223 -14.91 -3.15 -9.99
CA VAL A 223 -14.65 -4.41 -10.73
C VAL A 223 -14.36 -4.13 -12.20
N ASP A 224 -13.86 -5.14 -12.95
CA ASP A 224 -13.51 -5.00 -14.38
C ASP A 224 -14.64 -5.37 -15.35
N TRP A 225 -15.84 -5.55 -14.83
CA TRP A 225 -17.04 -5.84 -15.59
C TRP A 225 -18.15 -4.87 -15.20
N GLY A 226 -19.21 -4.82 -16.00
CA GLY A 226 -20.34 -3.92 -15.78
C GLY A 226 -21.67 -4.66 -15.80
N TYR A 227 -22.75 -3.92 -15.55
CA TYR A 227 -24.11 -4.42 -15.73
C TYR A 227 -24.74 -3.86 -16.99
N ARG A 228 -25.51 -4.69 -17.67
CA ARG A 228 -26.51 -4.30 -18.69
C ARG A 228 -27.87 -4.61 -18.16
N ILE A 229 -28.72 -3.59 -18.05
CA ILE A 229 -30.07 -3.69 -17.52
C ILE A 229 -31.05 -3.34 -18.63
N SER A 230 -31.90 -4.30 -19.00
CA SER A 230 -32.94 -4.10 -20.00
C SER A 230 -34.30 -3.82 -19.35
N PHE A 231 -34.99 -2.84 -19.81
CA PHE A 231 -36.32 -2.47 -19.32
C PHE A 231 -37.41 -2.81 -20.35
N PHE A 232 -38.53 -3.26 -19.85
CA PHE A 232 -39.77 -3.32 -20.61
C PHE A 232 -40.79 -2.37 -19.95
N GLY A 233 -40.96 -1.17 -20.49
CA GLY A 233 -41.67 -0.10 -19.80
C GLY A 233 -40.98 0.32 -18.48
N ASP A 234 -41.71 0.16 -17.38
CA ASP A 234 -41.21 0.43 -16.01
C ASP A 234 -40.83 -0.85 -15.24
N GLN A 235 -40.62 -1.96 -15.96
CA GLN A 235 -40.18 -3.23 -15.33
C GLN A 235 -38.80 -3.62 -15.84
N ILE A 236 -37.94 -4.11 -14.93
CA ILE A 236 -36.64 -4.68 -15.29
C ILE A 236 -36.88 -6.08 -15.89
N GLU A 237 -36.60 -6.22 -17.19
CA GLU A 237 -36.76 -7.47 -17.92
C GLU A 237 -35.59 -8.44 -17.69
N SER A 238 -34.37 -7.90 -17.68
CA SER A 238 -33.17 -8.71 -17.47
C SER A 238 -32.00 -7.91 -16.92
N ILE A 239 -31.14 -8.59 -16.14
CA ILE A 239 -29.89 -8.06 -15.64
C ILE A 239 -28.77 -8.95 -16.13
N GLU A 240 -27.86 -8.41 -16.93
CA GLU A 240 -26.73 -9.14 -17.49
C GLU A 240 -25.41 -8.54 -17.04
N THR A 241 -24.40 -9.39 -16.82
CA THR A 241 -23.01 -8.95 -16.64
C THR A 241 -22.35 -8.82 -18.01
N LEU A 242 -21.59 -7.74 -18.21
CA LEU A 242 -20.93 -7.45 -19.48
C LEU A 242 -19.43 -7.19 -19.26
N ASP A 243 -18.63 -7.59 -20.22
CA ASP A 243 -17.26 -7.16 -20.35
C ASP A 243 -17.26 -5.70 -20.86
N VAL A 244 -16.71 -4.79 -20.05
CA VAL A 244 -16.75 -3.34 -20.34
C VAL A 244 -15.95 -2.98 -21.60
N LYS A 245 -14.82 -3.70 -21.86
CA LYS A 245 -13.95 -3.42 -23.01
C LYS A 245 -14.56 -3.89 -24.34
N THR A 246 -15.16 -5.07 -24.34
CA THR A 246 -15.73 -5.67 -25.58
C THR A 246 -17.23 -5.45 -25.72
N GLY A 247 -17.94 -5.08 -24.64
CA GLY A 247 -19.39 -4.96 -24.60
C GLY A 247 -20.12 -6.31 -24.69
N LYS A 248 -19.39 -7.45 -24.63
CA LYS A 248 -19.96 -8.79 -24.73
C LYS A 248 -20.58 -9.22 -23.40
N ARG A 249 -21.68 -9.96 -23.50
CA ARG A 249 -22.33 -10.58 -22.35
C ARG A 249 -21.41 -11.66 -21.74
N ILE A 250 -21.26 -11.60 -20.40
CA ILE A 250 -20.54 -12.61 -19.61
C ILE A 250 -21.56 -13.61 -19.02
N GLY A 251 -22.64 -13.11 -18.41
CA GLY A 251 -23.65 -13.93 -17.76
C GLY A 251 -24.95 -13.19 -17.52
N ARG A 252 -25.94 -13.84 -16.88
CA ARG A 252 -27.22 -13.27 -16.43
C ARG A 252 -27.34 -13.48 -14.93
N VAL A 253 -27.87 -12.51 -14.21
CA VAL A 253 -28.08 -12.56 -12.76
C VAL A 253 -29.52 -12.12 -12.46
N GLU A 254 -30.16 -12.74 -11.48
CA GLU A 254 -31.51 -12.40 -11.06
C GLU A 254 -31.57 -11.14 -10.19
N ASN A 255 -30.52 -10.88 -9.43
CA ASN A 255 -30.40 -9.75 -8.52
C ASN A 255 -29.04 -9.08 -8.67
N ALA A 256 -28.99 -7.78 -8.51
CA ALA A 256 -27.75 -7.02 -8.51
C ALA A 256 -27.75 -5.93 -7.44
N ALA A 257 -26.59 -5.68 -6.86
CA ALA A 257 -26.31 -4.53 -6.00
C ALA A 257 -25.25 -3.65 -6.68
N ILE A 258 -25.59 -2.40 -6.91
CA ILE A 258 -24.72 -1.41 -7.51
C ILE A 258 -24.27 -0.48 -6.38
N PHE A 259 -23.00 -0.58 -6.01
CA PHE A 259 -22.41 0.24 -4.96
C PHE A 259 -22.06 1.63 -5.50
N PRO A 260 -22.02 2.66 -4.63
CA PRO A 260 -21.64 4.01 -5.02
C PRO A 260 -20.31 4.10 -5.75
N ALA A 261 -20.21 5.06 -6.68
CA ALA A 261 -19.01 5.23 -7.49
C ALA A 261 -17.85 5.90 -6.74
N ASN A 262 -18.09 6.44 -5.55
CA ASN A 262 -17.05 7.05 -4.70
C ASN A 262 -17.37 6.77 -3.22
N LEU A 263 -16.32 6.73 -2.38
CA LEU A 263 -16.44 6.54 -0.93
C LEU A 263 -17.07 7.72 -0.22
N TYR A 264 -16.94 8.93 -0.74
CA TYR A 264 -17.49 10.15 -0.15
C TYR A 264 -18.83 10.50 -0.81
N LEU A 265 -19.91 10.03 -0.21
CA LEU A 265 -21.27 10.41 -0.60
C LEU A 265 -21.72 11.61 0.23
N ALA A 266 -22.07 12.70 -0.43
CA ALA A 266 -22.75 13.82 0.20
C ALA A 266 -24.18 13.92 -0.37
N PRO A 267 -25.23 13.80 0.44
CA PRO A 267 -26.60 13.99 -0.03
C PRO A 267 -26.77 15.39 -0.62
N LYS A 268 -27.26 15.49 -1.87
CA LYS A 268 -27.46 16.78 -2.57
C LYS A 268 -28.36 17.75 -1.81
N ASP A 269 -29.37 17.21 -1.10
CA ASP A 269 -30.32 18.00 -0.34
C ASP A 269 -29.67 18.72 0.86
N MET A 270 -28.49 18.28 1.28
CA MET A 270 -27.76 18.85 2.42
C MET A 270 -26.63 19.79 1.99
N MET A 271 -26.28 19.84 0.70
CA MET A 271 -25.16 20.63 0.20
C MET A 271 -25.26 22.11 0.59
N GLN A 272 -26.46 22.72 0.44
CA GLN A 272 -26.66 24.11 0.79
C GLN A 272 -26.43 24.37 2.30
N GLN A 273 -26.84 23.44 3.15
CA GLN A 273 -26.61 23.56 4.58
C GLN A 273 -25.11 23.42 4.92
N VAL A 274 -24.40 22.48 4.30
CA VAL A 274 -22.94 22.33 4.44
C VAL A 274 -22.21 23.61 4.05
N LEU A 275 -22.56 24.20 2.91
CA LEU A 275 -21.96 25.46 2.46
C LEU A 275 -22.20 26.61 3.45
N ASN A 276 -23.41 26.71 4.03
CA ASN A 276 -23.73 27.72 5.03
C ASN A 276 -22.91 27.51 6.34
N GLU A 277 -22.80 26.27 6.81
CA GLU A 277 -22.03 25.95 8.02
C GLU A 277 -20.53 26.24 7.84
N ILE A 278 -19.95 25.97 6.66
CA ILE A 278 -18.56 26.35 6.34
C ILE A 278 -18.41 27.87 6.31
N GLN A 279 -19.40 28.59 5.73
CA GLN A 279 -19.39 30.05 5.68
C GLN A 279 -19.47 30.66 7.10
N ASP A 280 -20.26 30.09 8.00
CA ASP A 280 -20.38 30.54 9.38
C ASP A 280 -19.05 30.35 10.13
N GLU A 281 -18.38 29.20 9.96
CA GLU A 281 -17.05 28.96 10.55
C GLU A 281 -16.02 29.95 9.98
N LEU A 282 -16.07 30.22 8.67
CA LEU A 282 -15.20 31.21 8.04
C LEU A 282 -15.35 32.59 8.65
N GLN A 283 -16.59 33.09 8.82
CA GLN A 283 -16.85 34.39 9.40
C GLN A 283 -16.35 34.48 10.85
N ALA A 284 -16.59 33.44 11.65
CA ALA A 284 -16.09 33.34 12.99
C ALA A 284 -14.56 33.43 13.08
N GLN A 285 -13.87 32.67 12.22
CA GLN A 285 -12.41 32.62 12.22
C GLN A 285 -11.77 33.91 11.67
N VAL A 286 -12.35 34.51 10.63
CA VAL A 286 -11.91 35.80 10.11
C VAL A 286 -12.04 36.89 11.19
N SER A 287 -13.18 36.95 11.90
CA SER A 287 -13.39 37.87 13.00
C SER A 287 -12.40 37.66 14.16
N TYR A 288 -12.07 36.40 14.46
CA TYR A 288 -11.06 36.05 15.44
C TYR A 288 -9.67 36.58 15.06
N PHE A 289 -9.22 36.36 13.79
CA PHE A 289 -7.93 36.88 13.32
C PHE A 289 -7.88 38.41 13.31
N GLN A 290 -8.95 39.09 12.85
CA GLN A 290 -9.03 40.54 12.85
C GLN A 290 -8.95 41.09 14.28
N GLY A 291 -9.62 40.46 15.25
CA GLY A 291 -9.56 40.83 16.66
C GLY A 291 -8.15 40.67 17.27
N GLN A 292 -7.34 39.82 16.69
CA GLN A 292 -5.93 39.63 17.07
C GLN A 292 -4.93 40.49 16.27
N GLY A 293 -5.39 41.31 15.34
CA GLY A 293 -4.54 42.11 14.46
C GLY A 293 -3.86 41.33 13.33
N LYS A 294 -4.27 40.06 13.12
CA LYS A 294 -3.75 39.17 12.05
C LYS A 294 -4.53 39.35 10.76
N PHE A 295 -4.34 40.50 10.11
CA PHE A 295 -5.13 40.86 8.92
C PHE A 295 -4.75 40.06 7.67
N ILE A 296 -3.48 39.68 7.53
CA ILE A 296 -2.99 38.89 6.39
C ILE A 296 -3.57 37.48 6.44
N GLU A 297 -3.56 36.85 7.62
CA GLU A 297 -4.13 35.53 7.86
C GLU A 297 -5.64 35.52 7.63
N ALA A 298 -6.32 36.59 8.09
CA ALA A 298 -7.76 36.76 7.88
C ALA A 298 -8.12 36.86 6.38
N GLN A 299 -7.37 37.63 5.62
CA GLN A 299 -7.59 37.80 4.18
C GLN A 299 -7.29 36.51 3.42
N ARG A 300 -6.14 35.88 3.69
CA ARG A 300 -5.74 34.61 3.08
C ARG A 300 -6.79 33.52 3.28
N LEU A 301 -7.26 33.36 4.53
CA LEU A 301 -8.28 32.37 4.85
C LEU A 301 -9.59 32.64 4.13
N LYS A 302 -10.00 33.92 4.07
CA LYS A 302 -11.22 34.34 3.39
C LYS A 302 -11.17 34.01 1.88
N GLU A 303 -10.13 34.48 1.18
CA GLU A 303 -9.99 34.27 -0.25
C GLU A 303 -9.94 32.77 -0.60
N ARG A 304 -9.19 31.99 0.15
CA ARG A 304 -9.08 30.55 -0.08
C ARG A 304 -10.38 29.81 0.14
N THR A 305 -11.07 30.10 1.27
CA THR A 305 -12.30 29.38 1.61
C THR A 305 -13.47 29.79 0.70
N GLU A 306 -13.57 31.08 0.34
CA GLU A 306 -14.60 31.55 -0.62
C GLU A 306 -14.42 30.89 -1.99
N TYR A 307 -13.17 30.74 -2.47
CA TYR A 307 -12.86 30.00 -3.70
C TYR A 307 -13.26 28.51 -3.58
N ASP A 308 -12.90 27.84 -2.47
CA ASP A 308 -13.28 26.45 -2.23
C ASP A 308 -14.81 26.27 -2.20
N LEU A 309 -15.55 27.22 -1.58
CA LEU A 309 -17.02 27.21 -1.54
C LEU A 309 -17.66 27.39 -2.92
N GLU A 310 -17.08 28.26 -3.77
CA GLU A 310 -17.54 28.46 -5.15
C GLU A 310 -17.34 27.17 -5.97
N MET A 311 -16.17 26.54 -5.87
CA MET A 311 -15.87 25.27 -6.52
C MET A 311 -16.83 24.16 -6.09
N ILE A 312 -17.10 24.04 -4.79
CA ILE A 312 -18.06 23.03 -4.26
C ILE A 312 -19.47 23.32 -4.79
N ARG A 313 -19.89 24.59 -4.87
CA ARG A 313 -21.22 24.98 -5.37
C ARG A 313 -21.40 24.65 -6.85
N GLU A 314 -20.40 24.95 -7.68
CA GLU A 314 -20.49 24.79 -9.14
C GLU A 314 -20.18 23.37 -9.61
N LEU A 315 -19.14 22.74 -9.02
CA LEU A 315 -18.63 21.45 -9.47
C LEU A 315 -18.96 20.28 -8.52
N GLY A 316 -19.43 20.57 -7.30
CA GLY A 316 -19.68 19.58 -6.27
C GLY A 316 -18.43 19.13 -5.49
N TYR A 317 -17.25 19.65 -5.82
CA TYR A 317 -15.99 19.35 -5.13
C TYR A 317 -14.99 20.52 -5.22
N CYS A 318 -13.99 20.53 -4.35
CA CYS A 318 -12.82 21.43 -4.47
C CYS A 318 -11.52 20.66 -4.17
N ASN A 319 -10.39 21.25 -4.52
CA ASN A 319 -9.09 20.68 -4.14
C ASN A 319 -8.90 20.78 -2.61
N GLY A 320 -8.80 19.63 -1.93
CA GLY A 320 -8.73 19.57 -0.47
C GLY A 320 -10.09 19.53 0.22
N VAL A 321 -11.14 19.08 -0.48
CA VAL A 321 -12.51 18.91 0.08
C VAL A 321 -12.54 18.10 1.37
N GLU A 322 -11.57 17.20 1.57
CA GLU A 322 -11.42 16.43 2.79
C GLU A 322 -11.22 17.30 4.05
N ASN A 323 -10.72 18.54 3.92
CA ASN A 323 -10.60 19.46 5.05
C ASN A 323 -11.96 19.93 5.59
N TYR A 324 -13.01 19.75 4.80
CA TYR A 324 -14.41 20.05 5.17
C TYR A 324 -15.21 18.78 5.51
N SER A 325 -14.58 17.59 5.57
CA SER A 325 -15.23 16.29 5.79
C SER A 325 -16.15 16.26 7.01
N ARG A 326 -15.81 16.98 8.07
CA ARG A 326 -16.65 17.09 9.29
C ARG A 326 -18.07 17.54 8.97
N PHE A 327 -18.25 18.52 8.09
CA PHE A 327 -19.55 19.05 7.71
C PHE A 327 -20.33 18.06 6.83
N PHE A 328 -19.64 17.41 5.90
CA PHE A 328 -20.25 16.38 5.05
C PHE A 328 -20.70 15.15 5.83
N ASP A 329 -19.91 14.73 6.82
CA ASP A 329 -20.20 13.59 7.69
C ASP A 329 -21.16 13.92 8.86
N ARG A 330 -21.55 15.19 9.01
CA ARG A 330 -22.36 15.68 10.16
C ARG A 330 -21.75 15.38 11.53
N ARG A 331 -20.43 15.36 11.62
CA ARG A 331 -19.72 15.08 12.86
C ARG A 331 -19.61 16.34 13.73
N GLN A 332 -19.68 16.13 15.03
CA GLN A 332 -19.39 17.20 15.99
C GLN A 332 -17.89 17.54 15.98
N PRO A 333 -17.51 18.81 16.24
CA PRO A 333 -16.11 19.20 16.36
C PRO A 333 -15.33 18.30 17.31
N GLY A 334 -14.10 17.91 16.92
CA GLY A 334 -13.23 17.08 17.73
C GLY A 334 -13.53 15.57 17.70
N THR A 335 -14.65 15.14 17.12
CA THR A 335 -14.97 13.71 17.00
C THR A 335 -14.09 13.05 15.94
N ARG A 336 -13.82 11.75 16.13
CA ARG A 336 -13.01 10.99 15.18
C ARG A 336 -13.70 10.87 13.82
N PRO A 337 -12.94 10.82 12.71
CA PRO A 337 -13.51 10.47 11.40
C PRO A 337 -13.89 8.98 11.34
N PHE A 338 -14.77 8.65 10.39
CA PHE A 338 -14.94 7.26 9.97
C PHE A 338 -13.69 6.75 9.26
N CYS A 339 -13.39 5.48 9.42
CA CYS A 339 -12.23 4.83 8.79
C CYS A 339 -12.60 3.41 8.33
N LEU A 340 -11.65 2.66 7.75
CA LEU A 340 -11.93 1.30 7.26
C LEU A 340 -12.49 0.37 8.35
N LEU A 341 -12.07 0.55 9.61
CA LEU A 341 -12.52 -0.28 10.72
C LEU A 341 -14.03 -0.15 10.98
N ASP A 342 -14.63 0.99 10.63
CA ASP A 342 -16.07 1.23 10.77
C ASP A 342 -16.92 0.46 9.75
N TYR A 343 -16.31 -0.04 8.67
CA TYR A 343 -16.98 -0.86 7.66
C TYR A 343 -17.06 -2.34 8.04
N PHE A 344 -16.28 -2.77 9.04
CA PHE A 344 -16.30 -4.14 9.54
C PHE A 344 -17.49 -4.39 10.47
N PRO A 345 -18.02 -5.63 10.51
CA PRO A 345 -18.98 -6.02 11.55
C PRO A 345 -18.30 -6.04 12.93
N LYS A 346 -19.06 -5.86 14.01
CA LYS A 346 -18.52 -5.71 15.36
C LYS A 346 -17.67 -6.88 15.88
N ASP A 347 -17.86 -8.06 15.33
CA ASP A 347 -17.21 -9.31 15.76
C ASP A 347 -16.01 -9.74 14.90
N TYR A 348 -15.41 -8.81 14.16
CA TYR A 348 -14.27 -9.11 13.30
C TYR A 348 -13.00 -9.41 14.09
N LEU A 349 -12.07 -10.13 13.42
CA LEU A 349 -10.73 -10.41 13.92
C LEU A 349 -9.73 -9.42 13.31
N THR A 350 -8.83 -8.88 14.13
CA THR A 350 -7.69 -8.09 13.65
C THR A 350 -6.41 -8.88 13.83
N ILE A 351 -5.59 -8.97 12.78
CA ILE A 351 -4.25 -9.53 12.81
C ILE A 351 -3.29 -8.40 12.47
N ILE A 352 -2.39 -8.06 13.39
CA ILE A 352 -1.40 -6.99 13.20
C ILE A 352 -0.04 -7.65 12.94
N ASP A 353 0.36 -7.68 11.67
CA ASP A 353 1.64 -8.24 11.28
C ASP A 353 2.78 -7.23 11.49
N GLU A 354 3.96 -7.76 11.82
CA GLU A 354 5.13 -6.99 12.29
C GLU A 354 4.72 -5.92 13.31
N SER A 355 3.94 -6.36 14.33
CA SER A 355 3.26 -5.48 15.30
C SER A 355 4.20 -4.53 16.01
N HIS A 356 5.43 -4.97 16.33
CA HIS A 356 6.49 -4.16 16.93
C HIS A 356 6.86 -2.90 16.12
N GLN A 357 6.47 -2.83 14.82
CA GLN A 357 6.61 -1.64 13.97
C GLN A 357 5.27 -0.98 13.66
N THR A 358 4.25 -1.79 13.41
CA THR A 358 2.92 -1.32 13.02
C THR A 358 2.27 -0.51 14.15
N ILE A 359 2.36 -0.97 15.40
CA ILE A 359 1.78 -0.29 16.57
C ILE A 359 2.42 1.09 16.83
N PRO A 360 3.76 1.22 16.93
CA PRO A 360 4.38 2.53 17.09
C PRO A 360 4.09 3.50 15.93
N GLN A 361 3.96 3.00 14.71
CA GLN A 361 3.60 3.82 13.56
C GLN A 361 2.18 4.39 13.70
N ILE A 362 1.19 3.56 14.07
CA ILE A 362 -0.18 4.01 14.32
C ILE A 362 -0.19 5.08 15.42
N ALA A 363 0.53 4.85 16.52
CA ALA A 363 0.60 5.78 17.64
C ALA A 363 1.21 7.13 17.25
N GLY A 364 2.19 7.15 16.35
CA GLY A 364 2.89 8.38 15.93
C GLY A 364 2.15 9.22 14.89
N MET A 365 1.23 8.61 14.10
CA MET A 365 0.62 9.29 12.94
C MET A 365 -0.22 10.50 13.32
N TYR A 366 -1.03 10.40 14.36
CA TYR A 366 -1.91 11.48 14.80
C TYR A 366 -1.14 12.74 15.20
N GLY A 367 -0.06 12.61 15.97
CA GLY A 367 0.73 13.75 16.46
C GLY A 367 1.36 14.56 15.33
N GLY A 368 1.94 13.88 14.34
CA GLY A 368 2.56 14.52 13.18
C GLY A 368 1.56 15.27 12.30
N ASP A 369 0.41 14.66 12.00
CA ASP A 369 -0.65 15.30 11.21
C ASP A 369 -1.24 16.51 11.91
N ARG A 370 -1.54 16.38 13.21
CA ARG A 370 -2.09 17.47 14.03
C ARG A 370 -1.15 18.69 14.08
N SER A 371 0.13 18.48 14.35
CA SER A 371 1.12 19.58 14.44
C SER A 371 1.21 20.35 13.12
N ARG A 372 1.26 19.66 12.00
CA ARG A 372 1.28 20.27 10.66
C ARG A 372 0.02 21.09 10.38
N LYS A 373 -1.16 20.53 10.66
CA LYS A 373 -2.44 21.21 10.43
C LYS A 373 -2.70 22.38 11.38
N MET A 374 -2.24 22.31 12.64
CA MET A 374 -2.32 23.45 13.55
C MET A 374 -1.60 24.67 12.99
N ILE A 375 -0.40 24.46 12.41
CA ILE A 375 0.34 25.56 11.76
C ILE A 375 -0.47 26.12 10.59
N LEU A 376 -1.07 25.30 9.73
CA LEU A 376 -1.91 25.77 8.63
C LEU A 376 -3.13 26.59 9.11
N VAL A 377 -3.74 26.20 10.23
CA VAL A 377 -4.87 26.93 10.84
C VAL A 377 -4.39 28.24 11.46
N ASP A 378 -3.30 28.23 12.24
CA ASP A 378 -2.80 29.40 12.98
C ASP A 378 -2.31 30.52 12.04
N TYR A 379 -1.91 30.18 10.82
CA TYR A 379 -1.44 31.10 9.78
C TYR A 379 -2.47 31.34 8.65
N GLY A 380 -3.73 30.96 8.84
CA GLY A 380 -4.85 31.29 7.96
C GLY A 380 -4.84 30.57 6.59
N PHE A 381 -4.22 29.40 6.49
CA PHE A 381 -4.28 28.56 5.27
C PHE A 381 -5.50 27.64 5.27
N ARG A 382 -5.99 27.23 6.44
CA ARG A 382 -7.14 26.33 6.58
C ARG A 382 -8.04 26.74 7.76
N LEU A 383 -9.32 26.37 7.67
CA LEU A 383 -10.28 26.51 8.75
C LEU A 383 -9.95 25.54 9.91
N PRO A 384 -10.39 25.85 11.15
CA PRO A 384 -10.25 24.94 12.30
C PRO A 384 -10.82 23.53 12.04
N SER A 385 -11.88 23.40 11.27
CA SER A 385 -12.47 22.13 10.86
C SER A 385 -11.52 21.19 10.15
N ALA A 386 -10.45 21.70 9.52
CA ALA A 386 -9.41 20.88 8.90
C ALA A 386 -8.68 19.97 9.90
N LEU A 387 -8.67 20.33 11.21
CA LEU A 387 -8.13 19.51 12.28
C LEU A 387 -8.92 18.22 12.52
N ASP A 388 -10.19 18.17 12.11
CA ASP A 388 -11.07 17.02 12.28
C ASP A 388 -10.95 16.00 11.11
N ASN A 389 -10.26 16.36 10.01
CA ASN A 389 -9.80 15.44 9.01
C ASN A 389 -8.42 14.90 9.40
N ARG A 390 -8.36 13.84 10.15
CA ARG A 390 -7.16 13.33 10.79
C ARG A 390 -7.16 11.81 10.85
N PRO A 391 -5.99 11.17 11.01
CA PRO A 391 -5.98 9.76 11.40
C PRO A 391 -6.58 9.59 12.80
N LEU A 392 -6.98 8.39 13.13
CA LEU A 392 -7.36 8.03 14.50
C LEU A 392 -6.17 8.30 15.43
N ASN A 393 -6.46 8.76 16.64
CA ASN A 393 -5.47 8.65 17.71
C ASN A 393 -5.40 7.19 18.22
N PHE A 394 -4.34 6.86 18.95
CA PHE A 394 -4.09 5.47 19.34
C PHE A 394 -5.22 4.88 20.19
N HIS A 395 -5.77 5.65 21.11
CA HIS A 395 -6.89 5.20 21.96
C HIS A 395 -8.19 4.98 21.17
N GLU A 396 -8.47 5.84 20.18
CA GLU A 396 -9.61 5.64 19.28
C GLU A 396 -9.44 4.36 18.44
N PHE A 397 -8.22 4.08 17.99
CA PHE A 397 -7.89 2.86 17.29
C PHE A 397 -8.11 1.61 18.16
N GLU A 398 -7.58 1.61 19.41
CA GLU A 398 -7.77 0.51 20.36
C GLU A 398 -9.26 0.22 20.64
N ASN A 399 -10.07 1.28 20.77
CA ASN A 399 -11.50 1.14 21.07
C ASN A 399 -12.30 0.50 19.92
N LEU A 400 -11.81 0.57 18.69
CA LEU A 400 -12.44 -0.07 17.53
C LEU A 400 -12.09 -1.55 17.40
N LEU A 401 -10.99 -1.98 18.02
CA LEU A 401 -10.55 -3.37 17.94
C LEU A 401 -11.44 -4.28 18.81
N ASN A 402 -11.88 -5.40 18.23
CA ASN A 402 -12.60 -6.43 18.98
C ASN A 402 -11.64 -7.49 19.56
N GLN A 403 -11.11 -8.37 18.73
CA GLN A 403 -10.10 -9.36 19.11
C GLN A 403 -8.86 -9.19 18.22
N VAL A 404 -7.67 -9.27 18.81
CA VAL A 404 -6.41 -8.95 18.13
C VAL A 404 -5.39 -10.06 18.32
N ILE A 405 -4.75 -10.45 17.22
CA ILE A 405 -3.51 -11.24 17.24
C ILE A 405 -2.37 -10.35 16.78
N TYR A 406 -1.40 -10.11 17.65
CA TYR A 406 -0.15 -9.44 17.33
C TYR A 406 0.85 -10.48 16.81
N VAL A 407 1.36 -10.28 15.61
CA VAL A 407 2.29 -11.22 14.96
C VAL A 407 3.64 -10.55 14.82
N SER A 408 4.67 -11.13 15.43
CA SER A 408 6.02 -10.58 15.38
C SER A 408 7.08 -11.63 15.68
N ALA A 409 8.30 -11.46 15.14
CA ALA A 409 9.48 -12.22 15.57
C ALA A 409 10.11 -11.62 16.84
N THR A 410 9.83 -10.35 17.14
CA THR A 410 10.36 -9.55 18.25
C THR A 410 9.24 -8.64 18.79
N PRO A 411 8.26 -9.18 19.54
CA PRO A 411 7.14 -8.40 20.07
C PRO A 411 7.61 -7.17 20.84
N GLY A 412 6.84 -6.08 20.78
CA GLY A 412 7.08 -4.86 21.51
C GLY A 412 6.59 -4.94 22.97
N ASP A 413 6.91 -3.92 23.74
CA ASP A 413 6.51 -3.87 25.16
C ASP A 413 5.00 -3.73 25.29
N TYR A 414 4.36 -2.96 24.38
CA TYR A 414 2.91 -2.79 24.34
C TYR A 414 2.17 -4.13 24.17
N GLU A 415 2.57 -4.96 23.20
CA GLU A 415 1.91 -6.24 22.93
C GLU A 415 2.08 -7.20 24.12
N LEU A 416 3.27 -7.20 24.74
CA LEU A 416 3.55 -8.03 25.92
C LEU A 416 2.75 -7.56 27.15
N GLU A 417 2.61 -6.25 27.35
CA GLU A 417 1.75 -5.69 28.42
C GLU A 417 0.29 -6.09 28.23
N GLN A 418 -0.25 -6.02 27.00
CA GLN A 418 -1.63 -6.39 26.69
C GLN A 418 -1.93 -7.87 26.95
N THR A 419 -0.94 -8.75 26.86
CA THR A 419 -1.08 -10.19 27.08
C THR A 419 -0.52 -10.67 28.43
N GLY A 420 -0.09 -9.73 29.29
CA GLY A 420 0.55 -10.09 30.58
C GLY A 420 1.83 -10.91 30.39
N GLY A 421 2.53 -10.75 29.28
CA GLY A 421 3.74 -11.49 28.92
C GLY A 421 3.50 -12.88 28.31
N VAL A 422 2.24 -13.29 28.15
CA VAL A 422 1.92 -14.60 27.54
C VAL A 422 2.04 -14.51 26.03
N VAL A 423 2.80 -15.43 25.46
CA VAL A 423 3.03 -15.52 24.00
C VAL A 423 2.81 -16.94 23.49
N VAL A 424 2.27 -17.06 22.29
CA VAL A 424 2.23 -18.31 21.54
C VAL A 424 3.49 -18.40 20.69
N GLU A 425 4.37 -19.36 20.97
CA GLU A 425 5.64 -19.50 20.25
C GLU A 425 5.51 -20.33 18.98
N GLN A 426 6.09 -19.82 17.88
CA GLN A 426 6.27 -20.54 16.62
C GLN A 426 7.71 -20.35 16.13
N VAL A 427 8.62 -21.10 16.74
CA VAL A 427 10.08 -20.99 16.54
C VAL A 427 10.60 -22.04 15.55
N VAL A 428 9.98 -23.22 15.53
CA VAL A 428 10.41 -24.33 14.66
C VAL A 428 9.94 -24.08 13.21
N ARG A 429 10.90 -24.11 12.28
CA ARG A 429 10.63 -24.07 10.83
C ARG A 429 10.34 -25.45 10.30
N PRO A 430 9.22 -25.66 9.59
CA PRO A 430 8.93 -26.96 8.96
C PRO A 430 10.02 -27.42 7.97
N THR A 431 10.74 -26.48 7.37
CA THR A 431 11.84 -26.75 6.41
C THR A 431 13.11 -27.30 7.05
N GLY A 432 13.18 -27.31 8.37
CA GLY A 432 14.38 -27.71 9.13
C GLY A 432 15.51 -26.67 9.15
N LEU A 433 15.36 -25.52 8.49
CA LEU A 433 16.37 -24.49 8.42
C LEU A 433 16.68 -23.90 9.80
N LEU A 434 17.96 -23.85 10.14
CA LEU A 434 18.46 -23.27 11.38
C LEU A 434 18.55 -21.75 11.29
N ASP A 435 18.45 -21.05 12.42
CA ASP A 435 18.94 -19.67 12.48
C ASP A 435 20.44 -19.65 12.18
N PRO A 436 20.97 -18.63 11.48
CA PRO A 436 22.39 -18.56 11.14
C PRO A 436 23.24 -18.44 12.41
N PRO A 437 24.42 -19.07 12.48
CA PRO A 437 25.34 -18.80 13.55
C PRO A 437 25.81 -17.34 13.52
N ILE A 438 26.06 -16.77 14.70
CA ILE A 438 26.57 -15.40 14.83
C ILE A 438 28.02 -15.48 15.26
N GLU A 439 28.92 -14.92 14.47
CA GLU A 439 30.33 -14.73 14.78
C GLU A 439 30.57 -13.26 15.14
N VAL A 440 31.39 -13.06 16.21
CA VAL A 440 31.86 -11.72 16.57
C VAL A 440 33.32 -11.60 16.15
N ARG A 441 33.62 -10.63 15.30
CA ARG A 441 34.98 -10.37 14.81
C ARG A 441 35.40 -8.92 15.13
N PRO A 442 36.70 -8.65 15.30
CA PRO A 442 37.21 -7.32 15.66
C PRO A 442 36.83 -6.27 14.60
N SER A 443 36.59 -5.01 15.01
CA SER A 443 36.35 -3.89 14.10
C SER A 443 37.62 -3.46 13.36
N ILE A 444 38.80 -3.79 13.88
CA ILE A 444 40.08 -3.52 13.18
C ILE A 444 40.13 -4.38 11.92
N ASN A 445 40.37 -3.74 10.76
CA ASN A 445 40.41 -4.38 9.42
C ASN A 445 39.08 -5.05 9.02
N GLN A 446 37.95 -4.60 9.59
CA GLN A 446 36.63 -5.16 9.26
C GLN A 446 36.29 -5.15 7.78
N ILE A 447 36.83 -4.18 7.01
CA ILE A 447 36.59 -4.06 5.57
C ILE A 447 37.34 -5.13 4.79
N ASP A 448 38.61 -5.39 5.14
CA ASP A 448 39.42 -6.41 4.44
C ASP A 448 38.88 -7.81 4.72
N ASP A 449 38.51 -8.12 5.98
CA ASP A 449 37.88 -9.39 6.36
C ASP A 449 36.52 -9.56 5.67
N LEU A 450 35.72 -8.48 5.57
CA LEU A 450 34.43 -8.49 4.86
C LEU A 450 34.62 -8.77 3.35
N LEU A 451 35.66 -8.22 2.73
CA LEU A 451 35.94 -8.45 1.30
C LEU A 451 36.28 -9.90 1.01
N ASP A 452 37.09 -10.54 1.87
CA ASP A 452 37.40 -11.96 1.74
C ASP A 452 36.14 -12.83 1.86
N GLU A 453 35.23 -12.50 2.80
CA GLU A 453 33.95 -13.19 2.94
C GLU A 453 33.03 -12.95 1.73
N ILE A 454 32.95 -11.71 1.22
CA ILE A 454 32.17 -11.39 0.02
C ILE A 454 32.68 -12.22 -1.17
N ASP A 455 33.99 -12.22 -1.43
CA ASP A 455 34.59 -12.97 -2.54
C ASP A 455 34.28 -14.48 -2.44
N ASN A 456 34.37 -15.05 -1.25
CA ASN A 456 34.03 -16.44 -0.99
C ASN A 456 32.56 -16.75 -1.29
N ARG A 457 31.62 -15.85 -0.94
CA ARG A 457 30.18 -16.05 -1.16
C ARG A 457 29.79 -15.82 -2.62
N VAL A 458 30.31 -14.78 -3.24
CA VAL A 458 30.06 -14.48 -4.66
C VAL A 458 30.53 -15.60 -5.58
N LYS A 459 31.70 -16.21 -5.30
CA LYS A 459 32.18 -17.40 -6.04
C LYS A 459 31.25 -18.59 -5.96
N ARG A 460 30.45 -18.71 -4.90
CA ARG A 460 29.43 -19.77 -4.74
C ARG A 460 28.10 -19.40 -5.40
N GLY A 461 27.94 -18.16 -5.86
CA GLY A 461 26.70 -17.64 -6.41
C GLY A 461 25.70 -17.14 -5.36
N ASP A 462 26.15 -16.98 -4.12
CA ASP A 462 25.35 -16.46 -2.99
C ASP A 462 25.32 -14.93 -2.99
N ARG A 463 24.40 -14.36 -2.19
CA ARG A 463 24.24 -12.90 -2.02
C ARG A 463 24.62 -12.48 -0.60
N VAL A 464 25.09 -11.25 -0.49
CA VAL A 464 25.59 -10.68 0.76
C VAL A 464 24.82 -9.40 1.12
N LEU A 465 24.45 -9.27 2.39
CA LEU A 465 23.89 -8.03 2.94
C LEU A 465 24.90 -7.41 3.91
N VAL A 466 25.17 -6.11 3.76
CA VAL A 466 26.06 -5.34 4.63
C VAL A 466 25.27 -4.20 5.26
N THR A 467 25.31 -4.10 6.59
CA THR A 467 24.64 -3.00 7.30
C THR A 467 25.64 -2.03 7.90
N THR A 468 25.41 -0.75 7.62
CA THR A 468 26.21 0.38 8.11
C THR A 468 25.41 1.24 9.08
N LEU A 469 26.06 2.17 9.79
CA LEU A 469 25.41 3.09 10.73
C LEU A 469 24.86 4.35 10.06
N THR A 470 25.44 4.80 8.96
CA THR A 470 25.06 6.05 8.31
C THR A 470 24.84 5.88 6.80
N LYS A 471 24.01 6.76 6.22
CA LYS A 471 23.77 6.82 4.77
C LYS A 471 25.07 7.01 4.00
N ARG A 472 25.87 7.98 4.42
CA ARG A 472 27.16 8.27 3.80
C ARG A 472 28.10 7.06 3.78
N MET A 473 28.17 6.30 4.88
CA MET A 473 28.97 5.08 4.94
C MET A 473 28.45 4.01 3.96
N ALA A 474 27.13 3.90 3.79
CA ALA A 474 26.56 2.98 2.81
C ALA A 474 26.92 3.34 1.36
N GLU A 475 26.83 4.62 1.01
CA GLU A 475 27.20 5.15 -0.32
C GLU A 475 28.71 5.02 -0.59
N GLU A 476 29.55 5.34 0.40
CA GLU A 476 31.02 5.22 0.27
C GLU A 476 31.44 3.75 0.12
N MET A 477 30.80 2.83 0.87
CA MET A 477 31.04 1.41 0.77
C MET A 477 30.63 0.86 -0.61
N ASP A 478 29.47 1.24 -1.13
CA ASP A 478 29.03 0.83 -2.45
C ASP A 478 30.01 1.31 -3.54
N LYS A 479 30.42 2.59 -3.51
CA LYS A 479 31.43 3.13 -4.43
C LYS A 479 32.76 2.38 -4.33
N TYR A 480 33.15 1.99 -3.13
CA TYR A 480 34.40 1.23 -2.91
C TYR A 480 34.29 -0.17 -3.51
N LEU A 481 33.18 -0.90 -3.26
CA LEU A 481 32.95 -2.23 -3.81
C LEU A 481 32.90 -2.22 -5.35
N GLN A 482 32.25 -1.23 -5.95
CA GLN A 482 32.21 -1.07 -7.41
C GLN A 482 33.60 -0.82 -8.01
N ARG A 483 34.47 -0.04 -7.35
CA ARG A 483 35.86 0.21 -7.81
C ARG A 483 36.71 -1.07 -7.87
N ILE A 484 36.42 -2.06 -7.04
CA ILE A 484 37.08 -3.35 -7.04
C ILE A 484 36.30 -4.42 -7.82
N ASN A 485 35.37 -3.97 -8.71
CA ASN A 485 34.56 -4.81 -9.58
C ASN A 485 33.59 -5.79 -8.87
N ILE A 486 33.17 -5.48 -7.68
CA ILE A 486 32.06 -6.20 -7.01
C ILE A 486 30.75 -5.51 -7.39
N LYS A 487 29.79 -6.28 -7.91
CA LYS A 487 28.46 -5.77 -8.27
C LYS A 487 27.67 -5.46 -7.03
N SER A 488 27.60 -4.21 -6.66
CA SER A 488 26.90 -3.74 -5.45
C SER A 488 25.89 -2.64 -5.75
N LYS A 489 24.96 -2.47 -4.84
CA LYS A 489 24.02 -1.35 -4.74
C LYS A 489 23.84 -0.99 -3.28
N TYR A 490 23.42 0.26 -3.03
CA TYR A 490 23.05 0.68 -1.68
C TYR A 490 21.57 1.02 -1.60
N ILE A 491 21.00 0.93 -0.41
CA ILE A 491 19.65 1.39 -0.11
C ILE A 491 19.65 2.17 1.23
N HIS A 492 18.99 3.32 1.27
CA HIS A 492 18.69 4.10 2.49
C HIS A 492 17.32 4.79 2.38
N SER A 493 16.95 5.61 3.35
CA SER A 493 15.60 6.21 3.44
C SER A 493 15.24 7.17 2.31
N GLU A 494 16.23 7.67 1.54
CA GLU A 494 16.02 8.61 0.42
C GLU A 494 15.87 7.90 -0.94
N VAL A 495 16.15 6.59 -1.00
CA VAL A 495 15.91 5.80 -2.20
C VAL A 495 14.41 5.62 -2.38
N ASP A 496 13.88 5.93 -3.56
CA ASP A 496 12.47 5.83 -3.87
C ASP A 496 11.93 4.40 -3.69
N THR A 497 10.64 4.29 -3.39
CA THR A 497 10.01 2.99 -3.10
C THR A 497 10.09 2.03 -4.28
N LEU A 498 9.93 2.54 -5.51
CA LEU A 498 10.01 1.71 -6.73
C LEU A 498 11.44 1.26 -7.01
N GLU A 499 12.40 2.19 -6.93
CA GLU A 499 13.82 1.89 -7.09
C GLU A 499 14.29 0.86 -6.05
N ARG A 500 13.80 0.95 -4.81
CA ARG A 500 14.09 -0.04 -3.76
C ARG A 500 13.63 -1.45 -4.15
N VAL A 501 12.42 -1.59 -4.69
CA VAL A 501 11.89 -2.88 -5.13
C VAL A 501 12.71 -3.42 -6.31
N GLU A 502 13.14 -2.55 -7.22
CA GLU A 502 13.99 -2.91 -8.36
C GLU A 502 15.36 -3.41 -7.90
N ILE A 503 16.04 -2.69 -6.99
CA ILE A 503 17.34 -3.12 -6.43
C ILE A 503 17.22 -4.50 -5.76
N LEU A 504 16.14 -4.74 -5.02
CA LEU A 504 15.89 -6.05 -4.40
C LEU A 504 15.65 -7.15 -5.43
N ARG A 505 14.96 -6.84 -6.52
CA ARG A 505 14.78 -7.74 -7.65
C ARG A 505 16.12 -8.07 -8.33
N MET A 506 16.97 -7.05 -8.56
CA MET A 506 18.34 -7.23 -9.09
C MET A 506 19.18 -8.15 -8.20
N LEU A 507 19.10 -7.99 -6.87
CA LEU A 507 19.79 -8.88 -5.92
C LEU A 507 19.32 -10.34 -6.06
N ARG A 508 18.02 -10.57 -6.15
CA ARG A 508 17.42 -11.91 -6.28
C ARG A 508 17.71 -12.56 -7.63
N LEU A 509 17.73 -11.78 -8.71
CA LEU A 509 18.08 -12.26 -10.05
C LEU A 509 19.60 -12.48 -10.24
N GLY A 510 20.43 -11.95 -9.31
CA GLY A 510 21.87 -12.09 -9.38
C GLY A 510 22.56 -11.06 -10.28
N GLU A 511 21.88 -9.99 -10.59
CA GLU A 511 22.43 -8.84 -11.30
C GLU A 511 23.38 -8.03 -10.40
N ILE A 512 23.13 -8.04 -9.07
CA ILE A 512 24.03 -7.55 -8.04
C ILE A 512 24.31 -8.67 -7.02
N ASP A 513 25.48 -8.64 -6.41
CA ASP A 513 25.98 -9.65 -5.46
C ASP A 513 25.92 -9.16 -4.03
N VAL A 514 26.11 -7.86 -3.81
CA VAL A 514 26.15 -7.22 -2.51
C VAL A 514 25.16 -6.09 -2.40
N LEU A 515 24.39 -6.08 -1.32
CA LEU A 515 23.49 -4.99 -0.99
C LEU A 515 23.94 -4.33 0.31
N VAL A 516 24.24 -3.03 0.24
CA VAL A 516 24.68 -2.22 1.38
C VAL A 516 23.55 -1.34 1.88
N GLY A 517 23.35 -1.21 3.20
CA GLY A 517 22.33 -0.28 3.67
C GLY A 517 22.37 0.02 5.17
N VAL A 518 21.61 1.07 5.55
CA VAL A 518 21.57 1.54 6.94
C VAL A 518 20.49 0.85 7.76
N ASN A 519 19.30 0.70 7.21
CA ASN A 519 18.12 0.18 7.91
C ASN A 519 17.26 -0.72 7.04
N LEU A 520 17.89 -1.33 6.05
CA LEU A 520 17.28 -2.09 4.97
C LEU A 520 16.39 -3.23 5.39
N LEU A 521 16.69 -3.74 6.55
CA LEU A 521 16.42 -5.11 6.92
C LEU A 521 15.22 -5.22 7.86
N ARG A 522 14.55 -4.11 8.14
CA ARG A 522 13.31 -4.07 8.93
C ARG A 522 12.06 -4.47 8.14
N GLU A 523 12.13 -4.41 6.81
CA GLU A 523 10.98 -4.66 5.97
C GLU A 523 10.99 -6.12 5.48
N GLY A 524 10.15 -6.96 6.02
CA GLY A 524 9.77 -8.34 5.68
C GLY A 524 10.26 -9.02 4.39
N LEU A 525 11.49 -8.76 3.97
CA LEU A 525 12.06 -9.28 2.74
C LEU A 525 12.40 -10.76 2.86
N ASP A 526 11.90 -11.53 1.92
CA ASP A 526 12.20 -12.94 1.76
C ASP A 526 13.34 -13.11 0.75
N LEU A 527 14.57 -13.24 1.24
CA LEU A 527 15.80 -13.34 0.44
C LEU A 527 16.51 -14.67 0.70
N PRO A 528 16.03 -15.79 0.16
CA PRO A 528 16.67 -17.09 0.37
C PRO A 528 18.06 -17.20 -0.26
N GLU A 529 18.39 -16.30 -1.20
CA GLU A 529 19.68 -16.23 -1.88
C GLU A 529 20.81 -15.66 -1.00
N VAL A 530 20.45 -14.99 0.11
CA VAL A 530 21.40 -14.37 1.04
C VAL A 530 21.99 -15.41 1.98
N SER A 531 23.29 -15.62 1.91
CA SER A 531 24.05 -16.52 2.81
C SER A 531 24.92 -15.79 3.83
N LEU A 532 25.19 -14.48 3.65
CA LEU A 532 25.96 -13.69 4.59
C LEU A 532 25.24 -12.38 4.95
N VAL A 533 25.19 -12.10 6.24
CA VAL A 533 24.79 -10.79 6.77
C VAL A 533 25.93 -10.25 7.62
N ALA A 534 26.54 -9.15 7.19
CA ALA A 534 27.59 -8.47 7.90
C ALA A 534 27.07 -7.18 8.56
N ILE A 535 27.30 -7.03 9.85
CA ILE A 535 26.89 -5.87 10.64
C ILE A 535 28.16 -5.14 11.10
N LEU A 536 28.45 -4.01 10.45
CA LEU A 536 29.58 -3.18 10.81
C LEU A 536 29.28 -2.38 12.07
N ASP A 537 30.30 -2.17 12.90
CA ASP A 537 30.19 -1.40 14.15
C ASP A 537 29.01 -1.88 15.02
N ALA A 538 28.89 -3.19 15.24
CA ALA A 538 27.77 -3.78 15.96
C ALA A 538 27.72 -3.40 17.45
N ASP A 539 28.85 -2.96 18.04
CA ASP A 539 28.99 -2.50 19.41
C ASP A 539 28.56 -1.05 19.65
N LYS A 540 28.24 -0.29 18.60
CA LYS A 540 27.74 1.09 18.72
C LYS A 540 26.26 1.07 19.06
N GLU A 541 25.95 0.84 20.35
CA GLU A 541 24.57 0.77 20.84
C GLU A 541 23.75 2.00 20.43
N GLY A 542 22.51 1.75 20.00
CA GLY A 542 21.57 2.77 19.57
C GLY A 542 20.38 2.14 18.86
N PHE A 543 19.55 2.99 18.24
CA PHE A 543 18.33 2.57 17.57
C PHE A 543 18.55 1.49 16.47
N LEU A 544 19.71 1.50 15.81
CA LEU A 544 20.06 0.55 14.75
C LEU A 544 20.79 -0.71 15.26
N ARG A 545 21.25 -0.73 16.50
CA ARG A 545 22.05 -1.79 17.10
C ARG A 545 21.48 -2.28 18.43
N ASN A 546 20.16 -2.12 18.64
CA ASN A 546 19.46 -2.75 19.75
C ASN A 546 19.15 -4.22 19.47
N GLU A 547 18.78 -4.98 20.49
CA GLU A 547 18.45 -6.41 20.43
C GLU A 547 17.46 -6.72 19.29
N LYS A 548 16.36 -5.96 19.18
CA LYS A 548 15.32 -6.18 18.16
C LYS A 548 15.86 -5.99 16.74
N SER A 549 16.65 -4.94 16.52
CA SER A 549 17.26 -4.65 15.22
C SER A 549 18.31 -5.70 14.82
N LEU A 550 19.15 -6.11 15.75
CA LEU A 550 20.17 -7.13 15.51
C LEU A 550 19.53 -8.48 15.20
N THR A 551 18.53 -8.91 15.99
CA THR A 551 17.80 -10.17 15.77
C THR A 551 17.10 -10.21 14.42
N GLN A 552 16.45 -9.12 14.00
CA GLN A 552 15.79 -9.05 12.71
C GLN A 552 16.77 -9.07 11.55
N THR A 553 17.89 -8.37 11.69
CA THR A 553 18.95 -8.34 10.70
C THR A 553 19.60 -9.71 10.55
N ALA A 554 19.95 -10.36 11.65
CA ALA A 554 20.48 -11.72 11.66
C ALA A 554 19.52 -12.73 11.00
N GLY A 555 18.22 -12.60 11.25
CA GLY A 555 17.18 -13.45 10.68
C GLY A 555 17.08 -13.42 9.14
N ARG A 556 17.72 -12.46 8.45
CA ARG A 556 17.71 -12.40 6.98
C ARG A 556 18.52 -13.52 6.33
N ALA A 557 19.58 -14.03 6.98
CA ALA A 557 20.31 -15.19 6.49
C ALA A 557 19.67 -16.53 6.91
N ALA A 558 18.60 -16.54 7.67
CA ALA A 558 17.96 -17.76 8.21
C ALA A 558 17.22 -18.62 7.16
N ARG A 559 17.16 -18.20 5.91
CA ARG A 559 16.55 -18.95 4.80
C ARG A 559 17.55 -19.71 3.95
N ASN A 560 18.83 -19.49 4.19
CA ASN A 560 19.91 -20.21 3.56
C ASN A 560 20.50 -21.24 4.53
N ALA A 561 20.72 -22.46 4.06
CA ALA A 561 21.29 -23.52 4.91
C ALA A 561 22.73 -23.21 5.33
N ASP A 562 23.46 -22.45 4.50
CA ASP A 562 24.84 -21.99 4.75
C ASP A 562 24.88 -20.55 5.29
N GLY A 563 23.77 -20.10 5.90
CA GLY A 563 23.64 -18.76 6.45
C GLY A 563 24.65 -18.47 7.54
N LEU A 564 25.32 -17.32 7.51
CA LEU A 564 26.24 -16.79 8.50
C LEU A 564 25.93 -15.32 8.80
N VAL A 565 26.08 -14.94 10.06
CA VAL A 565 26.03 -13.54 10.49
C VAL A 565 27.36 -13.17 11.14
N ILE A 566 27.92 -12.04 10.74
CA ILE A 566 29.14 -11.51 11.33
C ILE A 566 28.83 -10.17 12.01
N PHE A 567 29.12 -10.09 13.29
CA PHE A 567 29.11 -8.85 14.05
C PHE A 567 30.54 -8.33 14.13
N TYR A 568 30.85 -7.24 13.47
CA TYR A 568 32.12 -6.54 13.63
C TYR A 568 32.04 -5.64 14.86
N ALA A 569 32.75 -5.98 15.91
CA ALA A 569 32.67 -5.32 17.22
C ALA A 569 33.94 -5.56 18.03
N ASP A 570 34.39 -4.54 18.78
CA ASP A 570 35.51 -4.67 19.71
C ASP A 570 35.06 -5.11 21.11
N THR A 571 33.77 -4.87 21.43
CA THR A 571 33.16 -5.29 22.68
C THR A 571 31.77 -5.89 22.44
N ILE A 572 31.45 -6.94 23.21
CA ILE A 572 30.11 -7.54 23.16
C ILE A 572 29.17 -6.70 24.05
N THR A 573 28.19 -6.04 23.46
CA THR A 573 27.20 -5.29 24.22
C THR A 573 26.07 -6.16 24.74
N MET A 574 25.24 -5.64 25.66
CA MET A 574 24.12 -6.40 26.20
C MET A 574 23.09 -6.77 25.08
N SER A 575 22.89 -5.90 24.14
CA SER A 575 22.00 -6.14 22.97
C SER A 575 22.54 -7.26 22.08
N MET A 576 23.84 -7.28 21.83
CA MET A 576 24.51 -8.36 21.08
C MET A 576 24.39 -9.69 21.82
N GLN A 577 24.71 -9.73 23.14
CA GLN A 577 24.65 -10.94 23.95
C GLN A 577 23.26 -11.56 23.92
N LYS A 578 22.22 -10.78 24.17
CA LYS A 578 20.82 -11.25 24.10
C LYS A 578 20.45 -11.82 22.73
N THR A 579 20.89 -11.17 21.64
CA THR A 579 20.66 -11.66 20.28
C THR A 579 21.37 -13.00 20.04
N ILE A 580 22.60 -13.15 20.50
CA ILE A 580 23.39 -14.40 20.39
C ILE A 580 22.73 -15.52 21.20
N ASP A 581 22.35 -15.24 22.44
CA ASP A 581 21.71 -16.22 23.33
C ASP A 581 20.40 -16.73 22.79
N GLU A 582 19.53 -15.80 22.30
CA GLU A 582 18.25 -16.17 21.72
C GLU A 582 18.41 -16.93 20.39
N THR A 583 19.38 -16.55 19.55
CA THR A 583 19.68 -17.27 18.32
C THR A 583 20.15 -18.71 18.64
N ASN A 584 21.01 -18.90 19.65
CA ASN A 584 21.45 -20.21 20.04
C ASN A 584 20.31 -21.07 20.63
N ARG A 585 19.45 -20.50 21.48
CA ARG A 585 18.25 -21.18 22.00
C ARG A 585 17.36 -21.69 20.86
N ARG A 586 17.12 -20.86 19.86
CA ARG A 586 16.29 -21.20 18.67
C ARG A 586 16.97 -22.30 17.85
N ARG A 587 18.27 -22.23 17.66
CA ARG A 587 19.06 -23.27 16.96
C ARG A 587 18.96 -24.62 17.66
N GLU A 588 19.15 -24.67 18.97
CA GLU A 588 19.05 -25.90 19.76
C GLU A 588 17.65 -26.53 19.64
N LYS A 589 16.59 -25.74 19.78
CA LYS A 589 15.19 -26.21 19.61
C LYS A 589 14.95 -26.78 18.20
N GLN A 590 15.46 -26.10 17.18
CA GLN A 590 15.33 -26.55 15.79
C GLN A 590 16.14 -27.83 15.51
N ILE A 591 17.36 -27.94 16.03
CA ILE A 591 18.21 -29.14 15.89
C ILE A 591 17.52 -30.34 16.54
N ALA A 592 17.03 -30.18 17.77
CA ALA A 592 16.29 -31.23 18.46
C ALA A 592 15.08 -31.73 17.68
N TYR A 593 14.31 -30.80 17.11
CA TYR A 593 13.18 -31.12 16.25
C TYR A 593 13.61 -31.86 14.97
N ASN A 594 14.66 -31.38 14.30
CA ASN A 594 15.17 -32.00 13.07
C ASN A 594 15.61 -33.45 13.30
N ILE A 595 16.33 -33.68 14.41
CA ILE A 595 16.79 -35.03 14.81
C ILE A 595 15.60 -35.94 15.09
N ALA A 596 14.59 -35.46 15.87
CA ALA A 596 13.41 -36.23 16.22
C ALA A 596 12.56 -36.65 15.00
N HIS A 597 12.56 -35.83 13.93
CA HIS A 597 11.74 -36.07 12.73
C HIS A 597 12.57 -36.49 11.50
N GLY A 598 13.88 -36.66 11.62
CA GLY A 598 14.76 -37.05 10.51
C GLY A 598 14.82 -35.99 9.37
N ILE A 599 14.66 -34.70 9.70
CA ILE A 599 14.63 -33.61 8.72
C ILE A 599 16.03 -33.14 8.42
N ILE A 600 16.36 -33.09 7.13
CA ILE A 600 17.62 -32.50 6.63
C ILE A 600 17.30 -31.07 6.13
N PRO A 601 17.92 -30.02 6.71
CA PRO A 601 17.72 -28.64 6.26
C PRO A 601 18.01 -28.48 4.77
N LYS A 602 17.10 -27.83 4.05
CA LYS A 602 17.29 -27.51 2.62
C LYS A 602 16.94 -26.06 2.35
N THR A 603 17.83 -25.35 1.67
CA THR A 603 17.58 -24.00 1.19
C THR A 603 16.37 -23.97 0.26
N ILE A 604 15.43 -23.06 0.47
CA ILE A 604 14.28 -22.88 -0.40
C ILE A 604 14.74 -22.11 -1.64
N LYS A 605 14.65 -22.74 -2.80
CA LYS A 605 14.88 -22.07 -4.09
C LYS A 605 13.53 -21.68 -4.66
N LYS A 606 13.29 -20.39 -4.92
CA LYS A 606 12.12 -19.92 -5.65
C LYS A 606 12.44 -19.78 -7.13
N SER A 607 11.48 -20.11 -7.98
CA SER A 607 11.65 -19.92 -9.41
C SER A 607 11.69 -18.42 -9.77
N ILE A 608 12.31 -18.07 -10.90
CA ILE A 608 12.32 -16.69 -11.42
C ILE A 608 10.88 -16.19 -11.61
N GLU A 609 9.97 -17.05 -12.07
CA GLU A 609 8.55 -16.72 -12.23
C GLU A 609 7.87 -16.38 -10.90
N ASP A 610 8.21 -17.07 -9.80
CA ASP A 610 7.67 -16.76 -8.48
C ASP A 610 8.23 -15.45 -7.91
N VAL A 611 9.51 -15.16 -8.21
CA VAL A 611 10.13 -13.86 -7.89
C VAL A 611 9.43 -12.74 -8.63
N MET A 612 9.17 -12.92 -9.92
CA MET A 612 8.46 -11.96 -10.77
C MET A 612 7.02 -11.75 -10.29
N LYS A 613 6.29 -12.81 -9.97
CA LYS A 613 4.92 -12.72 -9.43
C LYS A 613 4.85 -12.01 -8.08
N GLN A 614 5.82 -12.18 -7.19
CA GLN A 614 5.87 -11.51 -5.90
C GLN A 614 6.22 -10.02 -6.00
N THR A 615 6.92 -9.62 -7.05
CA THR A 615 7.23 -8.23 -7.39
C THR A 615 6.22 -7.62 -8.36
N SER A 616 5.15 -8.33 -8.71
CA SER A 616 4.12 -7.93 -9.68
C SER A 616 3.30 -6.71 -9.26
N VAL A 617 3.48 -6.19 -8.05
CA VAL A 617 3.00 -4.84 -7.69
C VAL A 617 3.64 -3.77 -8.57
N LEU A 618 4.84 -4.02 -9.10
CA LEU A 618 5.46 -3.20 -10.15
C LEU A 618 4.76 -3.42 -11.50
N ASP A 619 4.31 -4.63 -11.76
CA ASP A 619 3.64 -5.01 -13.02
C ASP A 619 2.15 -4.57 -13.05
N ILE A 620 1.50 -4.38 -11.89
CA ILE A 620 0.16 -3.75 -11.78
C ILE A 620 0.18 -2.32 -12.33
N LYS A 621 1.34 -1.65 -12.34
CA LYS A 621 1.50 -0.28 -12.85
C LYS A 621 1.88 -0.20 -14.33
N GLY A 622 2.17 -1.30 -15.00
CA GLY A 622 2.74 -1.24 -16.35
C GLY A 622 4.05 -0.44 -16.41
N TYR A 623 4.73 -0.25 -15.28
CA TYR A 623 6.01 0.43 -15.22
C TYR A 623 7.14 -0.56 -15.43
N ASN A 624 7.44 -0.79 -16.70
CA ASN A 624 8.74 -1.27 -17.14
C ASN A 624 9.34 -0.12 -17.97
N PRO A 625 10.42 0.54 -17.54
CA PRO A 625 11.04 1.62 -18.31
C PRO A 625 11.56 1.13 -19.69
N GLU A 626 11.68 -0.18 -19.88
CA GLU A 626 12.04 -0.81 -21.17
C GLU A 626 10.85 -1.54 -21.84
N SER A 627 9.63 -1.44 -21.29
CA SER A 627 8.44 -2.04 -21.90
C SER A 627 7.90 -1.13 -23.01
N PRO A 628 7.55 -1.66 -24.19
CA PRO A 628 6.85 -0.90 -25.23
C PRO A 628 5.55 -0.22 -24.76
N LEU A 629 4.96 -0.67 -23.66
CA LEU A 629 3.78 -0.07 -23.03
C LEU A 629 4.09 1.23 -22.27
N ALA A 630 5.34 1.45 -21.82
CA ALA A 630 5.76 2.71 -21.20
C ALA A 630 6.00 3.83 -22.22
N THR A 631 6.21 3.47 -23.48
CA THR A 631 6.39 4.41 -24.61
C THR A 631 5.10 4.75 -25.35
N GLY A 632 3.93 4.26 -24.89
CA GLY A 632 2.66 4.51 -25.55
C GLY A 632 2.40 3.69 -26.83
N ASP A 633 3.30 2.78 -27.17
CA ASP A 633 3.16 1.89 -28.32
C ASP A 633 2.44 0.60 -27.92
N THR A 634 1.13 0.62 -27.92
CA THR A 634 0.33 -0.61 -27.97
C THR A 634 0.47 -1.23 -29.36
N PRO A 635 0.89 -2.50 -29.48
CA PRO A 635 0.79 -3.15 -30.79
C PRO A 635 -0.69 -3.36 -31.13
N ILE A 636 -1.20 -2.53 -31.98
CA ILE A 636 -2.46 -2.81 -32.68
C ILE A 636 -2.16 -3.99 -33.60
N LEU A 637 -2.70 -5.17 -33.27
CA LEU A 637 -2.86 -6.24 -34.24
C LEU A 637 -3.87 -5.80 -35.30
N ALA A 638 -3.37 -5.07 -36.29
CA ALA A 638 -4.05 -4.87 -37.55
C ALA A 638 -3.21 -5.60 -38.62
N ALA A 639 -3.72 -6.73 -39.04
CA ALA A 639 -3.39 -7.20 -40.37
C ALA A 639 -3.97 -6.19 -41.36
N ASP A 640 -3.15 -5.40 -42.03
CA ASP A 640 -3.25 -5.25 -43.48
C ASP A 640 -2.03 -4.49 -44.08
N GLU A 641 -1.83 -4.71 -45.36
CA GLU A 641 -0.70 -4.51 -46.19
C GLU A 641 -0.15 -3.08 -46.32
N GLY A 642 1.19 -2.99 -46.25
CA GLY A 642 2.05 -2.27 -47.15
C GLY A 642 1.83 -0.77 -47.44
N VAL A 643 2.58 0.09 -46.68
CA VAL A 643 3.12 1.34 -47.24
C VAL A 643 4.51 1.57 -46.63
N PRO A 644 5.53 1.89 -47.44
CA PRO A 644 6.90 2.06 -46.93
C PRO A 644 7.03 3.35 -46.11
N TYR A 645 7.57 3.21 -44.93
CA TYR A 645 7.90 4.36 -44.06
C TYR A 645 9.25 4.93 -44.53
N GLU A 646 9.24 6.15 -45.09
CA GLU A 646 10.46 6.93 -45.32
C GLU A 646 11.05 7.37 -43.96
N LYS A 647 12.27 6.94 -43.67
CA LYS A 647 13.09 7.49 -42.62
C LYS A 647 13.45 8.94 -42.92
N ASN A 648 12.80 9.90 -42.26
CA ASN A 648 13.33 11.25 -42.19
C ASN A 648 14.47 11.28 -41.15
N GLU A 649 15.68 11.09 -41.61
CA GLU A 649 16.88 11.46 -40.83
C GLU A 649 16.99 12.99 -40.80
N SER A 650 16.61 13.58 -39.66
CA SER A 650 16.95 14.98 -39.38
C SER A 650 18.47 15.08 -39.19
N PRO A 651 19.15 16.06 -39.79
CA PRO A 651 20.61 16.17 -39.65
C PRO A 651 20.98 16.44 -38.18
N MET A 652 21.98 15.71 -37.66
CA MET A 652 22.53 15.90 -36.32
C MET A 652 22.88 17.34 -36.08
N LYS A 653 22.23 17.98 -35.09
CA LYS A 653 22.52 19.37 -34.69
C LYS A 653 23.85 19.40 -33.95
N THR A 654 24.68 20.44 -34.24
CA THR A 654 25.93 20.65 -33.51
C THR A 654 25.68 21.23 -32.12
N ILE A 655 26.57 20.95 -31.16
CA ILE A 655 26.49 21.47 -29.77
C ILE A 655 26.14 22.97 -29.67
N PRO A 656 26.80 23.87 -30.43
CA PRO A 656 26.47 25.31 -30.40
C PRO A 656 25.07 25.64 -30.94
N GLN A 657 24.52 24.79 -31.84
CA GLN A 657 23.17 24.97 -32.39
C GLN A 657 22.12 24.56 -31.35
N MET A 658 22.37 23.49 -30.59
CA MET A 658 21.51 23.03 -29.50
C MET A 658 21.49 23.99 -28.33
N GLU A 659 22.63 24.54 -27.92
CA GLU A 659 22.71 25.57 -26.88
C GLU A 659 21.92 26.83 -27.27
N LYS A 660 21.99 27.23 -28.53
CA LYS A 660 21.23 28.38 -29.05
C LYS A 660 19.71 28.10 -29.06
N GLU A 661 19.31 26.89 -29.41
CA GLU A 661 17.91 26.49 -29.38
C GLU A 661 17.37 26.41 -27.95
N ILE A 662 18.13 25.88 -27.00
CA ILE A 662 17.78 25.85 -25.56
C ILE A 662 17.56 27.29 -25.05
N LEU A 663 18.42 28.21 -25.40
CA LEU A 663 18.29 29.61 -24.98
C LEU A 663 17.05 30.28 -25.61
N GLN A 664 16.71 29.92 -26.84
CA GLN A 664 15.55 30.45 -27.54
C GLN A 664 14.25 29.92 -26.93
N VAL A 665 14.18 28.59 -26.66
CA VAL A 665 13.03 27.94 -26.00
C VAL A 665 12.82 28.49 -24.59
N LYS A 666 13.92 28.75 -23.84
CA LYS A 666 13.84 29.37 -22.52
C LYS A 666 13.21 30.76 -22.56
N LYS A 667 13.62 31.60 -23.54
CA LYS A 667 13.03 32.93 -23.71
C LYS A 667 11.53 32.87 -24.09
N GLN A 668 11.16 31.90 -24.91
CA GLN A 668 9.76 31.69 -25.28
C GLN A 668 8.92 31.22 -24.08
N MET A 669 9.46 30.34 -23.26
CA MET A 669 8.85 29.87 -22.02
C MET A 669 8.62 31.03 -21.03
N GLU A 670 9.64 31.85 -20.80
CA GLU A 670 9.54 33.04 -19.94
C GLU A 670 8.54 34.06 -20.46
N LYS A 671 8.38 34.18 -21.79
CA LYS A 671 7.37 35.04 -22.41
C LYS A 671 5.97 34.47 -22.20
N ALA A 672 5.75 33.19 -22.49
CA ALA A 672 4.46 32.52 -22.25
C ALA A 672 4.03 32.60 -20.78
N ALA A 673 4.97 32.45 -19.83
CA ALA A 673 4.70 32.62 -18.41
C ALA A 673 4.29 34.06 -18.03
N ARG A 674 4.88 35.08 -18.65
CA ARG A 674 4.48 36.49 -18.45
C ARG A 674 3.11 36.79 -19.05
N ASP A 675 2.79 36.14 -20.17
CA ASP A 675 1.50 36.28 -20.88
C ASP A 675 0.40 35.41 -20.22
N LEU A 676 0.70 34.78 -19.06
CA LEU A 676 -0.19 33.87 -18.29
C LEU A 676 -0.67 32.63 -19.04
N ASP A 677 0.00 32.26 -20.13
CA ASP A 677 -0.24 31.02 -20.85
C ASP A 677 0.56 29.87 -20.24
N PHE A 678 0.07 29.35 -19.12
CA PHE A 678 0.74 28.31 -18.36
C PHE A 678 0.83 26.96 -19.09
N MET A 679 -0.11 26.68 -20.02
CA MET A 679 -0.06 25.44 -20.81
C MET A 679 1.09 25.48 -21.82
N GLU A 680 1.25 26.59 -22.54
CA GLU A 680 2.35 26.76 -23.48
C GLU A 680 3.71 26.92 -22.74
N ALA A 681 3.72 27.56 -21.59
CA ALA A 681 4.94 27.65 -20.74
C ALA A 681 5.38 26.26 -20.27
N ALA A 682 4.46 25.38 -19.87
CA ALA A 682 4.77 23.99 -19.47
C ALA A 682 5.30 23.19 -20.66
N ARG A 683 4.67 23.26 -21.83
CA ARG A 683 5.12 22.59 -23.07
C ARG A 683 6.54 23.01 -23.48
N LEU A 684 6.83 24.29 -23.41
CA LEU A 684 8.15 24.84 -23.72
C LEU A 684 9.22 24.45 -22.70
N ARG A 685 8.86 24.34 -21.42
CA ARG A 685 9.72 23.82 -20.37
C ARG A 685 10.13 22.38 -20.65
N ASP A 686 9.18 21.53 -20.97
CA ASP A 686 9.42 20.12 -21.25
C ASP A 686 10.30 19.95 -22.50
N LYS A 687 10.07 20.76 -23.53
CA LYS A 687 10.94 20.81 -24.71
C LYS A 687 12.37 21.28 -24.37
N MET A 688 12.53 22.25 -23.48
CA MET A 688 13.84 22.72 -23.03
C MET A 688 14.60 21.61 -22.30
N PHE A 689 13.95 20.84 -21.41
CA PHE A 689 14.58 19.74 -20.70
C PHE A 689 14.97 18.60 -21.64
N ALA A 690 14.15 18.28 -22.64
CA ALA A 690 14.51 17.29 -23.65
C ALA A 690 15.80 17.67 -24.42
N LEU A 691 15.89 18.93 -24.87
CA LEU A 691 17.08 19.44 -25.55
C LEU A 691 18.31 19.46 -24.64
N GLN A 692 18.15 19.78 -23.34
CA GLN A 692 19.25 19.74 -22.38
C GLN A 692 19.75 18.30 -22.14
N LYS A 693 18.86 17.33 -22.13
CA LYS A 693 19.20 15.92 -21.99
C LYS A 693 19.97 15.41 -23.22
N GLU A 694 19.50 15.74 -24.44
CA GLU A 694 20.20 15.42 -25.68
C GLU A 694 21.60 16.06 -25.73
N LEU A 695 21.74 17.29 -25.26
CA LEU A 695 23.03 17.97 -25.18
C LEU A 695 23.99 17.26 -24.20
N GLN A 696 23.49 16.79 -23.07
CA GLN A 696 24.29 16.00 -22.12
C GLN A 696 24.72 14.65 -22.65
N GLU A 697 23.89 14.00 -23.47
CA GLU A 697 24.23 12.72 -24.12
C GLU A 697 25.27 12.87 -25.22
N ILE A 698 25.30 14.00 -25.93
CA ILE A 698 26.27 14.28 -26.98
C ILE A 698 27.61 14.80 -26.38
N SER A 699 27.59 15.38 -25.19
CA SER A 699 28.78 15.90 -24.51
C SER A 699 29.51 14.86 -23.64
N LYS A 700 28.97 13.66 -23.51
CA LYS A 700 29.62 12.48 -22.91
C LYS A 700 30.30 11.66 -24.00
#